data_7059f847a47b5d497b958b9becccf6ea
#
_entry.id   7059f847a47b5d497b958b9becccf6ea
#
_cell.length_a   1.000
_cell.length_b   1.000
_cell.length_c   1.000
_cell.angle_alpha   90.00
_cell.angle_beta   90.00
_cell.angle_gamma   90.00
#
_symmetry.space_group_name_H-M   'P 1'
#
loop_
_entity.id
_entity.type
_entity.pdbx_description
1 polymer ?
#
loop_
_entity_poly.entity_id
_entity_poly.type
_entity_poly.pdbx_seq_one_letter_code
_entity_poly.pdbx_strand_id
1 'polypeptide(L)'
;MTAYRPDGLEDTFATAGPDADATDTDASDATDPAHGDATGTARAGSVTPGPRAAGERDTTAPQLPSLGFVGWARWAWRQLTSMRVALLLLMLLAVAAVPGTMFPQNSQDPAKVAEYLVDRPTLGPWLDRLGFFDVYSSIWFSAIYLMLFISLVGCILPRARAHLGALRGRPPRTPRRLTRFPARADATSDATPEQIVLAARDAMRRGPAWLPFVRSYRVDVHDEGQGTWSVSAERGYLRETGNLVFHLALVGLLVSIAAGQMLHYRGQAIILQGRGMANAVKEYDTFEKGTAFREDSLQPFTVRLDDFTARFDEETLEPRDFAAYVTVTDPDGTPHAETIKVNHPLERDGGKIYLQGNGYAPELTVRDGSGEVAFAGAVPFLPQDEVYTSRGVVKVPDVSDDQPQIGLVGYLLPTAVEVADGLFRSVHPQPDSPLLVLSVWSGNLGLDTGVPQNAYQLDESRMEQAVDGSGKAITLYLRPGETVELPDGLGSVTFGDVSRYVALDLRHDPALTYVLVFSLAAFAGLAASLFAPRRRLWIRAAPTAGAGTSEGRPAPDGQPAPDGQPAPEEPAADGQHASADEQGAGEQGARGQGARGQGADGAGRSQGSTVVTAAGLARGDDVGLQPELERVLVAALAAADRVRRTSGPKPHGADRAPDAQRVTDEEKA
;
A
#
# COMPACT_ATOMS: atom_id res chain seq x y z
N MET A 1 15.60 25.83 -1.55
CA MET A 1 14.27 25.29 -1.21
C MET A 1 14.39 24.54 0.10
N THR A 2 14.10 25.20 1.21
CA THR A 2 14.00 24.56 2.52
C THR A 2 12.67 23.86 2.59
N ALA A 3 12.70 22.54 2.71
CA ALA A 3 11.53 21.73 2.91
C ALA A 3 10.85 22.13 4.23
N TYR A 4 9.59 22.51 4.14
CA TYR A 4 8.67 22.67 5.27
C TYR A 4 8.64 21.35 6.06
N ARG A 5 9.09 21.39 7.31
CA ARG A 5 9.00 20.30 8.27
C ARG A 5 7.91 20.66 9.27
N PRO A 6 6.83 19.90 9.37
CA PRO A 6 5.86 20.13 10.43
C PRO A 6 6.46 19.75 11.78
N ASP A 7 6.36 20.65 12.75
CA ASP A 7 6.71 20.45 14.14
C ASP A 7 5.85 19.34 14.77
N GLY A 8 6.51 18.42 15.46
CA GLY A 8 5.85 17.45 16.33
C GLY A 8 6.31 16.02 16.20
N LEU A 9 7.61 15.76 16.32
CA LEU A 9 8.13 14.46 16.78
C LEU A 9 9.41 14.73 17.53
N GLU A 10 9.30 14.71 18.87
CA GLU A 10 10.42 14.83 19.79
C GLU A 10 11.39 13.65 19.64
N ASP A 11 12.66 14.01 19.54
CA ASP A 11 13.80 13.14 19.54
C ASP A 11 13.89 12.35 20.86
N THR A 12 13.80 11.05 20.77
CA THR A 12 14.22 10.16 21.85
C THR A 12 15.22 9.15 21.30
N PHE A 13 16.45 9.58 21.07
CA PHE A 13 17.65 8.75 21.13
C PHE A 13 18.85 9.67 21.34
N ALA A 14 19.13 9.92 22.61
CA ALA A 14 20.39 10.55 23.05
C ALA A 14 21.46 9.49 23.24
N THR A 15 22.52 9.67 22.50
CA THR A 15 23.93 9.52 22.88
C THR A 15 24.34 8.50 23.95
N ALA A 16 25.10 7.50 23.51
CA ALA A 16 26.20 6.98 24.28
C ALA A 16 27.46 7.04 23.40
N GLY A 17 28.38 7.90 23.78
CA GLY A 17 29.70 8.06 23.19
C GLY A 17 30.66 6.96 23.67
N PRO A 18 31.86 6.89 23.07
CA PRO A 18 32.77 5.78 23.24
C PRO A 18 33.76 6.05 24.38
N ASP A 19 34.02 5.03 25.16
CA ASP A 19 35.24 4.99 25.95
C ASP A 19 36.09 3.77 25.56
N ALA A 20 37.34 4.11 25.35
CA ALA A 20 38.46 3.25 25.03
C ALA A 20 38.88 2.39 26.22
N ASP A 21 39.41 1.22 26.00
CA ASP A 21 40.80 0.81 26.32
C ASP A 21 40.92 -0.71 26.18
N ALA A 22 41.75 -1.12 25.32
CA ALA A 22 43.10 -1.63 25.44
C ALA A 22 43.28 -3.09 25.88
N THR A 23 44.12 -3.69 25.09
CA THR A 23 45.13 -4.74 25.33
C THR A 23 44.61 -6.19 25.33
N ASP A 24 45.06 -6.91 24.45
CA ASP A 24 46.34 -7.55 24.11
C ASP A 24 46.29 -9.08 24.20
N THR A 25 46.93 -9.65 23.26
CA THR A 25 47.73 -10.88 23.16
C THR A 25 47.06 -12.23 22.84
N ASP A 26 47.49 -12.64 21.70
CA ASP A 26 48.35 -13.77 21.29
C ASP A 26 47.70 -15.16 21.20
N ALA A 27 47.68 -15.63 20.02
CA ALA A 27 48.60 -16.55 19.32
C ALA A 27 48.31 -18.05 19.42
N SER A 28 48.38 -18.60 18.25
CA SER A 28 48.94 -19.91 17.87
C SER A 28 48.11 -21.15 18.20
N ASP A 29 47.85 -21.89 17.26
CA ASP A 29 48.59 -22.79 16.42
C ASP A 29 48.13 -24.25 16.59
N ALA A 30 47.82 -24.84 15.48
CA ALA A 30 48.25 -26.12 14.98
C ALA A 30 47.70 -27.46 15.54
N THR A 31 47.34 -28.23 14.54
CA THR A 31 47.64 -29.63 14.29
C THR A 31 46.76 -30.74 14.86
N ASP A 32 46.15 -31.40 13.89
CA ASP A 32 45.95 -32.88 13.82
C ASP A 32 47.19 -33.67 14.28
N PRO A 33 47.11 -34.88 14.80
CA PRO A 33 46.85 -36.07 13.99
C PRO A 33 46.22 -37.30 14.67
N ALA A 34 45.62 -38.12 13.84
CA ALA A 34 45.63 -39.56 13.67
C ALA A 34 46.12 -40.56 14.80
N HIS A 35 45.49 -41.72 14.73
CA HIS A 35 45.93 -43.08 15.09
C HIS A 35 45.60 -43.63 16.47
N GLY A 36 45.09 -44.86 16.42
CA GLY A 36 45.23 -45.83 17.46
C GLY A 36 44.26 -47.00 17.47
N ASP A 37 44.59 -48.02 16.77
CA ASP A 37 44.23 -49.41 16.89
C ASP A 37 44.04 -49.90 18.33
N ALA A 38 43.14 -50.93 18.53
CA ALA A 38 43.44 -52.22 19.16
C ALA A 38 42.16 -53.06 19.36
N THR A 39 41.99 -54.12 18.62
CA THR A 39 42.08 -55.53 18.95
C THR A 39 41.32 -56.01 20.23
N GLY A 40 40.46 -56.95 20.03
CA GLY A 40 39.82 -57.73 21.08
C GLY A 40 38.97 -58.89 20.53
N THR A 41 39.61 -59.89 20.21
CA THR A 41 39.32 -61.32 19.92
C THR A 41 38.09 -61.96 20.55
N ALA A 42 37.42 -62.82 19.73
CA ALA A 42 37.06 -64.22 19.83
C ALA A 42 35.69 -64.64 20.40
N ARG A 43 34.81 -65.25 19.70
CA ARG A 43 34.81 -66.75 19.60
C ARG A 43 33.64 -67.27 18.77
N ALA A 44 33.95 -68.28 18.01
CA ALA A 44 33.20 -69.01 17.03
C ALA A 44 31.90 -69.65 17.52
N GLY A 45 30.96 -69.73 16.59
CA GLY A 45 29.81 -70.62 16.59
C GLY A 45 29.36 -70.86 15.17
N SER A 46 29.80 -71.92 14.57
CA SER A 46 29.49 -72.39 13.22
C SER A 46 28.06 -72.90 13.12
N VAL A 47 27.27 -72.27 12.23
CA VAL A 47 26.11 -72.93 11.61
C VAL A 47 26.12 -72.55 10.13
N THR A 48 26.33 -73.60 9.31
CA THR A 48 26.27 -73.57 7.86
C THR A 48 24.80 -73.46 7.38
N PRO A 49 24.42 -72.51 6.58
CA PRO A 49 23.27 -72.64 5.69
C PRO A 49 23.73 -72.68 4.23
N GLY A 50 23.10 -73.52 3.45
CA GLY A 50 23.36 -73.74 2.04
C GLY A 50 23.09 -72.53 1.12
N PRO A 51 23.50 -72.67 -0.14
CA PRO A 51 23.55 -71.51 -1.05
C PRO A 51 22.17 -71.04 -1.49
N ARG A 52 21.77 -69.85 -1.01
CA ARG A 52 20.68 -69.08 -1.61
C ARG A 52 21.28 -68.19 -2.71
N ALA A 53 20.71 -68.34 -3.90
CA ALA A 53 21.00 -67.54 -5.07
C ALA A 53 21.11 -66.02 -4.72
N ALA A 54 22.24 -65.45 -5.09
CA ALA A 54 22.48 -64.04 -5.04
C ALA A 54 21.51 -63.32 -6.02
N GLY A 55 20.41 -62.79 -5.48
CA GLY A 55 19.64 -61.78 -6.19
C GLY A 55 20.46 -60.50 -6.23
N GLU A 56 20.92 -60.11 -7.37
CA GLU A 56 21.48 -58.80 -7.67
C GLU A 56 20.55 -57.76 -7.09
N ARG A 57 21.00 -57.07 -6.04
CA ARG A 57 20.38 -55.83 -5.59
C ARG A 57 20.73 -54.81 -6.64
N ASP A 58 19.77 -54.59 -7.54
CA ASP A 58 19.75 -53.50 -8.46
C ASP A 58 19.75 -52.19 -7.64
N THR A 59 20.94 -51.69 -7.32
CA THR A 59 21.16 -50.36 -6.72
C THR A 59 21.16 -49.31 -7.81
N THR A 60 20.12 -49.29 -8.63
CA THR A 60 19.81 -48.13 -9.45
C THR A 60 19.23 -47.08 -8.54
N ALA A 61 20.07 -46.14 -8.09
CA ALA A 61 19.59 -44.89 -7.52
C ALA A 61 18.52 -44.33 -8.48
N PRO A 62 17.37 -43.88 -7.95
CA PRO A 62 16.33 -43.34 -8.82
C PRO A 62 16.92 -42.20 -9.64
N GLN A 63 17.16 -42.48 -10.92
CA GLN A 63 17.57 -41.46 -11.87
C GLN A 63 16.41 -40.46 -11.96
N LEU A 64 16.63 -39.28 -11.39
CA LEU A 64 15.71 -38.15 -11.58
C LEU A 64 15.50 -37.93 -13.08
N PRO A 65 14.26 -38.00 -13.59
CA PRO A 65 14.02 -37.83 -15.01
C PRO A 65 14.62 -36.49 -15.45
N SER A 66 15.45 -36.48 -16.48
CA SER A 66 15.98 -35.26 -17.07
C SER A 66 14.80 -34.39 -17.54
N LEU A 67 14.61 -33.25 -16.90
CA LEU A 67 13.56 -32.30 -17.25
C LEU A 67 13.91 -31.74 -18.63
N GLY A 68 13.14 -32.11 -19.66
CA GLY A 68 13.20 -31.43 -20.96
C GLY A 68 12.82 -29.95 -20.79
N PHE A 69 13.07 -29.12 -21.81
CA PHE A 69 12.82 -27.66 -21.79
C PHE A 69 11.42 -27.31 -21.27
N VAL A 70 10.37 -28.04 -21.67
CA VAL A 70 8.98 -27.84 -21.18
C VAL A 70 8.86 -28.18 -19.68
N GLY A 71 9.55 -29.22 -19.21
CA GLY A 71 9.58 -29.59 -17.81
C GLY A 71 10.24 -28.52 -16.96
N TRP A 72 11.34 -27.98 -17.43
CA TRP A 72 12.08 -26.90 -16.78
C TRP A 72 11.25 -25.58 -16.74
N ALA A 73 10.64 -25.20 -17.86
CA ALA A 73 9.76 -24.03 -17.94
C ALA A 73 8.57 -24.14 -16.98
N ARG A 74 7.96 -25.34 -16.90
CA ARG A 74 6.86 -25.60 -15.95
C ARG A 74 7.32 -25.54 -14.49
N TRP A 75 8.52 -26.03 -14.20
CA TRP A 75 9.10 -25.92 -12.86
C TRP A 75 9.39 -24.47 -12.51
N ALA A 76 10.07 -23.70 -13.39
CA ALA A 76 10.37 -22.28 -13.20
C ALA A 76 9.08 -21.46 -12.99
N TRP A 77 8.04 -21.72 -13.80
CA TRP A 77 6.73 -21.09 -13.63
C TRP A 77 6.12 -21.36 -12.26
N ARG A 78 6.15 -22.61 -11.78
CA ARG A 78 5.66 -22.96 -10.45
C ARG A 78 6.44 -22.29 -9.33
N GLN A 79 7.75 -22.15 -9.49
CA GLN A 79 8.57 -21.41 -8.51
C GLN A 79 8.22 -19.92 -8.52
N LEU A 80 8.20 -19.31 -9.70
CA LEU A 80 7.90 -17.89 -9.84
C LEU A 80 6.50 -17.54 -9.31
N THR A 81 5.50 -18.40 -9.52
CA THR A 81 4.13 -18.18 -9.05
C THR A 81 3.87 -18.71 -7.62
N SER A 82 4.92 -18.95 -6.83
CA SER A 82 4.81 -19.34 -5.44
C SER A 82 4.70 -18.13 -4.51
N MET A 83 3.89 -18.23 -3.45
CA MET A 83 3.76 -17.16 -2.46
C MET A 83 5.08 -16.77 -1.78
N ARG A 84 6.01 -17.72 -1.62
CA ARG A 84 7.31 -17.45 -1.02
C ARG A 84 8.15 -16.55 -1.92
N VAL A 85 8.16 -16.84 -3.22
CA VAL A 85 8.89 -16.03 -4.20
C VAL A 85 8.25 -14.64 -4.34
N ALA A 86 6.91 -14.53 -4.34
CA ALA A 86 6.25 -13.24 -4.35
C ALA A 86 6.65 -12.35 -3.16
N LEU A 87 6.71 -12.94 -1.93
CA LEU A 87 7.15 -12.22 -0.74
C LEU A 87 8.64 -11.83 -0.80
N LEU A 88 9.50 -12.73 -1.32
CA LEU A 88 10.92 -12.42 -1.52
C LEU A 88 11.11 -11.31 -2.55
N LEU A 89 10.36 -11.33 -3.65
CA LEU A 89 10.41 -10.26 -4.66
C LEU A 89 9.90 -8.93 -4.11
N LEU A 90 8.87 -8.94 -3.27
CA LEU A 90 8.38 -7.73 -2.59
C LEU A 90 9.45 -7.16 -1.64
N MET A 91 10.09 -8.03 -0.85
CA MET A 91 11.20 -7.63 0.01
C MET A 91 12.39 -7.10 -0.81
N LEU A 92 12.73 -7.78 -1.92
CA LEU A 92 13.79 -7.34 -2.82
C LEU A 92 13.47 -6.00 -3.45
N LEU A 93 12.19 -5.77 -3.85
CA LEU A 93 11.75 -4.48 -4.38
C LEU A 93 11.89 -3.36 -3.35
N ALA A 94 11.54 -3.63 -2.08
CA ALA A 94 11.70 -2.67 -0.99
C ALA A 94 13.19 -2.32 -0.77
N VAL A 95 14.07 -3.31 -0.76
CA VAL A 95 15.53 -3.09 -0.67
C VAL A 95 16.04 -2.33 -1.89
N ALA A 96 15.56 -2.67 -3.08
CA ALA A 96 15.92 -2.02 -4.33
C ALA A 96 15.47 -0.54 -4.39
N ALA A 97 14.45 -0.14 -3.64
CA ALA A 97 13.99 1.25 -3.56
C ALA A 97 14.87 2.12 -2.65
N VAL A 98 15.64 1.53 -1.72
CA VAL A 98 16.47 2.28 -0.75
C VAL A 98 17.46 3.24 -1.44
N PRO A 99 18.22 2.85 -2.46
CA PRO A 99 19.10 3.78 -3.15
C PRO A 99 18.38 5.01 -3.72
N GLY A 100 17.14 4.86 -4.18
CA GLY A 100 16.33 5.97 -4.69
C GLY A 100 15.96 7.02 -3.64
N THR A 101 16.07 6.69 -2.36
CA THR A 101 15.89 7.64 -1.25
C THR A 101 17.20 8.20 -0.71
N MET A 102 18.33 7.52 -0.95
CA MET A 102 19.65 7.92 -0.45
C MET A 102 20.40 8.81 -1.43
N PHE A 103 20.23 8.59 -2.72
CA PHE A 103 20.91 9.35 -3.77
C PHE A 103 19.95 10.38 -4.40
N PRO A 104 20.47 11.55 -4.84
CA PRO A 104 19.65 12.49 -5.60
C PRO A 104 19.16 11.82 -6.88
N GLN A 105 17.93 12.09 -7.27
CA GLN A 105 17.32 11.49 -8.47
C GLN A 105 17.18 12.54 -9.56
N ASN A 106 17.52 12.20 -10.81
CA ASN A 106 17.39 13.11 -11.96
C ASN A 106 15.96 13.62 -12.13
N SER A 107 14.97 12.78 -11.81
CA SER A 107 13.55 13.13 -11.89
C SER A 107 13.11 14.16 -10.82
N GLN A 108 13.91 14.39 -9.77
CA GLN A 108 13.58 15.31 -8.69
C GLN A 108 14.44 16.57 -8.72
N ASP A 109 15.76 16.41 -8.86
CA ASP A 109 16.72 17.51 -8.82
C ASP A 109 17.95 17.16 -9.65
N PRO A 110 17.93 17.44 -10.98
CA PRO A 110 19.08 17.19 -11.86
C PRO A 110 20.32 17.99 -11.45
N ALA A 111 20.13 19.17 -10.84
CA ALA A 111 21.26 20.00 -10.42
C ALA A 111 22.06 19.35 -9.30
N LYS A 112 21.38 18.75 -8.31
CA LYS A 112 22.04 17.98 -7.24
C LYS A 112 22.74 16.73 -7.75
N VAL A 113 22.21 16.10 -8.79
CA VAL A 113 22.90 14.96 -9.44
C VAL A 113 24.18 15.45 -10.12
N ALA A 114 24.12 16.56 -10.84
CA ALA A 114 25.31 17.15 -11.48
C ALA A 114 26.36 17.56 -10.43
N GLU A 115 25.95 18.21 -9.34
CA GLU A 115 26.83 18.54 -8.21
C GLU A 115 27.47 17.29 -7.62
N TYR A 116 26.68 16.24 -7.36
CA TYR A 116 27.19 14.97 -6.83
C TYR A 116 28.23 14.31 -7.74
N LEU A 117 28.03 14.39 -9.07
CA LEU A 117 28.97 13.86 -10.06
C LEU A 117 30.31 14.63 -10.06
N VAL A 118 30.26 15.95 -9.87
CA VAL A 118 31.44 16.81 -9.75
C VAL A 118 32.18 16.52 -8.45
N ASP A 119 31.48 16.45 -7.31
CA ASP A 119 32.05 16.19 -6.00
C ASP A 119 32.66 14.80 -5.85
N ARG A 120 32.17 13.83 -6.62
CA ARG A 120 32.58 12.42 -6.56
C ARG A 120 33.03 11.86 -7.90
N PRO A 121 34.12 12.37 -8.49
CA PRO A 121 34.53 12.06 -9.87
C PRO A 121 34.88 10.58 -10.08
N THR A 122 35.20 9.82 -9.06
CA THR A 122 35.52 8.39 -9.16
C THR A 122 34.28 7.50 -8.95
N LEU A 123 33.43 7.81 -7.96
CA LEU A 123 32.26 7.01 -7.59
C LEU A 123 31.03 7.39 -8.42
N GLY A 124 30.83 8.69 -8.67
CA GLY A 124 29.67 9.22 -9.39
C GLY A 124 29.40 8.53 -10.73
N PRO A 125 30.39 8.43 -11.66
CA PRO A 125 30.18 7.79 -12.95
C PRO A 125 29.83 6.30 -12.88
N TRP A 126 30.26 5.57 -11.84
CA TRP A 126 29.86 4.17 -11.63
C TRP A 126 28.42 4.06 -11.16
N LEU A 127 28.01 4.92 -10.23
CA LEU A 127 26.61 4.97 -9.75
C LEU A 127 25.66 5.35 -10.88
N ASP A 128 26.06 6.30 -11.73
CA ASP A 128 25.29 6.73 -12.90
C ASP A 128 25.08 5.59 -13.88
N ARG A 129 26.15 4.87 -14.26
CA ARG A 129 26.05 3.69 -15.14
C ARG A 129 25.19 2.57 -14.57
N LEU A 130 25.14 2.42 -13.26
CA LEU A 130 24.31 1.45 -12.58
C LEU A 130 22.85 1.93 -12.39
N GLY A 131 22.55 3.18 -12.76
CA GLY A 131 21.22 3.77 -12.69
C GLY A 131 20.79 4.15 -11.27
N PHE A 132 21.73 4.54 -10.38
CA PHE A 132 21.42 4.94 -9.01
C PHE A 132 20.84 6.36 -8.92
N PHE A 133 21.00 7.17 -9.95
CA PHE A 133 20.36 8.49 -10.07
C PHE A 133 19.02 8.43 -10.82
N ASP A 134 18.65 7.24 -11.31
CA ASP A 134 17.37 6.96 -11.98
C ASP A 134 16.84 5.59 -11.55
N VAL A 135 16.81 5.35 -10.23
CA VAL A 135 16.53 4.03 -9.63
C VAL A 135 15.21 3.44 -10.14
N TYR A 136 14.14 4.22 -10.12
CA TYR A 136 12.79 3.73 -10.42
C TYR A 136 12.56 3.43 -11.92
N SER A 137 13.41 3.96 -12.81
CA SER A 137 13.43 3.67 -14.24
C SER A 137 14.56 2.73 -14.66
N SER A 138 15.42 2.31 -13.71
CA SER A 138 16.53 1.40 -13.99
C SER A 138 16.06 0.03 -14.47
N ILE A 139 16.89 -0.64 -15.28
CA ILE A 139 16.59 -1.97 -15.84
C ILE A 139 16.39 -3.01 -14.73
N TRP A 140 17.24 -2.97 -13.69
CA TRP A 140 17.17 -3.94 -12.58
C TRP A 140 15.94 -3.73 -11.69
N PHE A 141 15.54 -2.49 -11.41
CA PHE A 141 14.31 -2.20 -10.66
C PHE A 141 13.07 -2.62 -11.46
N SER A 142 13.03 -2.28 -12.75
CA SER A 142 11.95 -2.67 -13.66
C SER A 142 11.84 -4.19 -13.81
N ALA A 143 12.98 -4.92 -13.83
CA ALA A 143 12.97 -6.38 -13.87
C ALA A 143 12.36 -7.00 -12.60
N ILE A 144 12.74 -6.51 -11.41
CA ILE A 144 12.18 -6.97 -10.12
C ILE A 144 10.67 -6.69 -10.10
N TYR A 145 10.27 -5.50 -10.51
CA TYR A 145 8.87 -5.09 -10.57
C TYR A 145 8.05 -5.98 -11.51
N LEU A 146 8.56 -6.25 -12.71
CA LEU A 146 7.90 -7.13 -13.69
C LEU A 146 7.80 -8.57 -13.17
N MET A 147 8.85 -9.09 -12.57
CA MET A 147 8.83 -10.43 -11.96
C MET A 147 7.81 -10.51 -10.81
N LEU A 148 7.72 -9.48 -9.98
CA LEU A 148 6.70 -9.39 -8.92
C LEU A 148 5.28 -9.37 -9.50
N PHE A 149 5.06 -8.59 -10.55
CA PHE A 149 3.79 -8.52 -11.25
C PHE A 149 3.36 -9.90 -11.81
N ILE A 150 4.26 -10.58 -12.53
CA ILE A 150 4.01 -11.93 -13.07
C ILE A 150 3.73 -12.93 -11.94
N SER A 151 4.51 -12.87 -10.86
CA SER A 151 4.34 -13.72 -9.68
C SER A 151 2.97 -13.51 -9.03
N LEU A 152 2.57 -12.26 -8.85
CA LEU A 152 1.29 -11.88 -8.25
C LEU A 152 0.10 -12.38 -9.09
N VAL A 153 0.11 -12.11 -10.39
CA VAL A 153 -0.94 -12.61 -11.33
C VAL A 153 -0.99 -14.13 -11.33
N GLY A 154 0.18 -14.78 -11.39
CA GLY A 154 0.27 -16.24 -11.39
C GLY A 154 -0.23 -16.89 -10.09
N CYS A 155 -0.09 -16.23 -8.93
CA CYS A 155 -0.64 -16.67 -7.65
C CYS A 155 -2.16 -16.45 -7.54
N ILE A 156 -2.66 -15.35 -8.09
CA ILE A 156 -4.07 -14.96 -7.96
C ILE A 156 -4.96 -15.84 -8.84
N LEU A 157 -4.54 -16.12 -10.07
CA LEU A 157 -5.40 -16.79 -11.07
C LEU A 157 -5.91 -18.18 -10.64
N PRO A 158 -5.07 -19.09 -10.08
CA PRO A 158 -5.56 -20.37 -9.56
C PRO A 158 -6.53 -20.21 -8.39
N ARG A 159 -6.24 -19.24 -7.49
CA ARG A 159 -7.12 -18.94 -6.34
C ARG A 159 -8.45 -18.38 -6.77
N ALA A 160 -8.46 -17.48 -7.76
CA ALA A 160 -9.68 -16.92 -8.32
C ALA A 160 -10.58 -18.03 -8.91
N ARG A 161 -9.99 -18.93 -9.69
CA ARG A 161 -10.71 -20.08 -10.27
C ARG A 161 -11.26 -21.01 -9.19
N ALA A 162 -10.47 -21.34 -8.17
CA ALA A 162 -10.91 -22.18 -7.07
C ALA A 162 -12.03 -21.51 -6.26
N HIS A 163 -11.93 -20.20 -6.01
CA HIS A 163 -12.96 -19.43 -5.31
C HIS A 163 -14.26 -19.34 -6.10
N LEU A 164 -14.21 -19.09 -7.41
CA LEU A 164 -15.37 -19.09 -8.29
C LEU A 164 -16.06 -20.47 -8.31
N GLY A 165 -15.28 -21.57 -8.29
CA GLY A 165 -15.79 -22.94 -8.12
C GLY A 165 -16.50 -23.11 -6.77
N ALA A 166 -15.90 -22.62 -5.69
CA ALA A 166 -16.47 -22.69 -4.33
C ALA A 166 -17.76 -21.86 -4.19
N LEU A 167 -17.83 -20.69 -4.86
CA LEU A 167 -19.04 -19.87 -4.89
C LEU A 167 -20.23 -20.59 -5.56
N ARG A 168 -19.98 -21.50 -6.50
CA ARG A 168 -21.00 -22.30 -7.19
C ARG A 168 -21.27 -23.64 -6.51
N GLY A 169 -20.36 -24.11 -5.67
CA GLY A 169 -20.46 -25.38 -4.96
C GLY A 169 -21.52 -25.39 -3.85
N ARG A 170 -21.97 -26.59 -3.45
CA ARG A 170 -22.84 -26.77 -2.27
C ARG A 170 -21.99 -26.79 -1.00
N PRO A 171 -22.56 -26.47 0.19
CA PRO A 171 -21.90 -26.65 1.46
C PRO A 171 -21.43 -28.09 1.65
N PRO A 172 -20.27 -28.33 2.32
CA PRO A 172 -19.78 -29.70 2.53
C PRO A 172 -20.78 -30.47 3.41
N ARG A 173 -20.95 -31.76 3.10
CA ARG A 173 -21.86 -32.66 3.83
C ARG A 173 -21.54 -32.69 5.31
N THR A 174 -22.55 -33.02 6.12
CA THR A 174 -22.42 -33.16 7.58
C THR A 174 -21.40 -34.26 7.90
N PRO A 175 -20.35 -33.98 8.71
CA PRO A 175 -19.36 -34.98 9.11
C PRO A 175 -19.98 -36.11 9.95
N ARG A 176 -19.46 -37.32 9.82
CA ARG A 176 -19.95 -38.48 10.58
C ARG A 176 -19.82 -38.31 12.09
N ARG A 177 -18.72 -37.68 12.57
CA ARG A 177 -18.46 -37.41 13.98
C ARG A 177 -18.50 -35.94 14.28
N LEU A 178 -19.56 -35.45 14.89
CA LEU A 178 -19.75 -34.05 15.27
C LEU A 178 -19.05 -33.70 16.61
N THR A 179 -18.74 -34.72 17.43
CA THR A 179 -18.12 -34.56 18.76
C THR A 179 -16.70 -33.99 18.73
N ARG A 180 -16.04 -34.00 17.56
CA ARG A 180 -14.67 -33.47 17.40
C ARG A 180 -14.59 -31.95 17.25
N PHE A 181 -15.72 -31.28 17.09
CA PHE A 181 -15.73 -29.83 16.84
C PHE A 181 -15.78 -29.04 18.17
N PRO A 182 -15.10 -27.86 18.21
CA PRO A 182 -15.00 -27.06 19.44
C PRO A 182 -16.35 -26.52 19.89
N ALA A 183 -17.18 -26.04 18.95
CA ALA A 183 -18.53 -25.59 19.25
C ALA A 183 -19.53 -26.72 19.02
N ARG A 184 -20.31 -27.08 20.05
CA ARG A 184 -21.32 -28.14 19.99
C ARG A 184 -22.46 -27.89 20.96
N ALA A 185 -23.63 -28.42 20.60
CA ALA A 185 -24.81 -28.45 21.47
C ALA A 185 -25.65 -29.67 21.14
N ASP A 186 -26.15 -30.32 22.15
CA ASP A 186 -27.02 -31.49 22.05
C ASP A 186 -28.39 -31.14 22.66
N ALA A 187 -29.47 -31.63 22.08
CA ALA A 187 -30.82 -31.44 22.55
C ALA A 187 -31.72 -32.62 22.19
N THR A 188 -32.85 -32.74 22.87
CA THR A 188 -33.91 -33.71 22.53
C THR A 188 -35.18 -32.97 22.20
N SER A 189 -35.98 -33.48 21.27
CA SER A 189 -37.27 -32.92 20.87
C SER A 189 -38.25 -34.02 20.51
N ASP A 190 -39.52 -33.76 20.69
CA ASP A 190 -40.60 -34.69 20.26
C ASP A 190 -41.01 -34.46 18.77
N ALA A 191 -40.44 -33.45 18.09
CA ALA A 191 -40.66 -33.22 16.68
C ALA A 191 -39.90 -34.24 15.83
N THR A 192 -40.37 -34.49 14.62
CA THR A 192 -39.66 -35.42 13.70
C THR A 192 -38.33 -34.88 13.26
N PRO A 193 -37.30 -35.74 12.98
CA PRO A 193 -36.00 -35.31 12.51
C PRO A 193 -36.07 -34.40 11.29
N GLU A 194 -36.95 -34.67 10.35
CA GLU A 194 -37.16 -33.87 9.16
C GLU A 194 -37.65 -32.45 9.50
N GLN A 195 -38.68 -32.34 10.37
CA GLN A 195 -39.22 -31.05 10.79
C GLN A 195 -38.16 -30.17 11.46
N ILE A 196 -37.32 -30.77 12.33
CA ILE A 196 -36.24 -30.05 13.01
C ILE A 196 -35.21 -29.53 12.00
N VAL A 197 -34.77 -30.36 11.05
CA VAL A 197 -33.78 -30.00 10.06
C VAL A 197 -34.30 -28.94 9.08
N LEU A 198 -35.57 -29.01 8.66
CA LEU A 198 -36.19 -27.98 7.84
C LEU A 198 -36.36 -26.67 8.59
N ALA A 199 -36.73 -26.70 9.85
CA ALA A 199 -36.80 -25.51 10.71
C ALA A 199 -35.40 -24.87 10.90
N ALA A 200 -34.34 -25.70 11.11
CA ALA A 200 -32.98 -25.24 11.19
C ALA A 200 -32.51 -24.61 9.87
N ARG A 201 -32.84 -25.18 8.72
CA ARG A 201 -32.57 -24.61 7.40
C ARG A 201 -33.16 -23.20 7.30
N ASP A 202 -34.42 -23.04 7.68
CA ASP A 202 -35.11 -21.76 7.55
C ASP A 202 -34.58 -20.73 8.55
N ALA A 203 -34.19 -21.15 9.77
CA ALA A 203 -33.54 -20.29 10.77
C ALA A 203 -32.18 -19.78 10.25
N MET A 204 -31.35 -20.65 9.61
CA MET A 204 -30.06 -20.28 9.07
C MET A 204 -30.13 -19.44 7.79
N ARG A 205 -31.19 -19.55 7.00
CA ARG A 205 -31.39 -18.76 5.78
C ARG A 205 -31.84 -17.34 6.04
N ARG A 206 -32.44 -17.05 7.19
CA ARG A 206 -32.91 -15.72 7.52
C ARG A 206 -31.70 -14.77 7.68
N GLY A 207 -31.73 -13.65 6.97
CA GLY A 207 -30.75 -12.59 7.10
C GLY A 207 -30.96 -11.76 8.37
N PRO A 208 -30.07 -10.82 8.65
CA PRO A 208 -30.24 -9.87 9.75
C PRO A 208 -31.48 -9.01 9.51
N ALA A 209 -32.18 -8.62 10.60
CA ALA A 209 -33.45 -7.91 10.52
C ALA A 209 -33.40 -6.59 9.73
N TRP A 210 -32.26 -5.93 9.71
CA TRP A 210 -32.01 -4.67 8.97
C TRP A 210 -31.70 -4.89 7.49
N LEU A 211 -31.39 -6.15 7.08
CA LEU A 211 -31.14 -6.54 5.68
C LEU A 211 -31.83 -7.87 5.37
N PRO A 212 -33.18 -7.89 5.30
CA PRO A 212 -33.94 -9.12 5.20
C PRO A 212 -33.70 -9.89 3.89
N PHE A 213 -33.18 -9.24 2.85
CA PHE A 213 -32.89 -9.85 1.55
C PHE A 213 -31.53 -10.58 1.52
N VAL A 214 -30.67 -10.37 2.51
CA VAL A 214 -29.35 -11.00 2.59
C VAL A 214 -29.50 -12.33 3.32
N ARG A 215 -29.25 -13.45 2.62
CA ARG A 215 -29.20 -14.77 3.25
C ARG A 215 -27.99 -14.87 4.16
N SER A 216 -28.23 -15.26 5.45
CA SER A 216 -27.16 -15.40 6.41
C SER A 216 -26.24 -16.56 6.06
N TYR A 217 -26.82 -17.74 5.76
CA TYR A 217 -26.07 -18.96 5.40
C TYR A 217 -26.53 -19.53 4.06
N ARG A 218 -25.59 -20.15 3.35
CA ARG A 218 -25.89 -21.12 2.28
C ARG A 218 -26.12 -22.45 2.95
N VAL A 219 -27.27 -23.06 2.70
CA VAL A 219 -27.76 -24.25 3.44
C VAL A 219 -28.10 -25.37 2.46
N ASP A 220 -27.67 -26.58 2.80
CA ASP A 220 -28.05 -27.82 2.11
C ASP A 220 -28.56 -28.85 3.12
N VAL A 221 -29.60 -29.59 2.76
CA VAL A 221 -30.31 -30.58 3.61
C VAL A 221 -30.09 -31.95 3.00
N HIS A 222 -29.82 -32.95 3.84
CA HIS A 222 -29.55 -34.30 3.43
C HIS A 222 -30.37 -35.30 4.26
N ASP A 223 -31.02 -36.24 3.59
CA ASP A 223 -31.49 -37.46 4.20
C ASP A 223 -30.32 -38.47 4.26
N GLU A 224 -29.93 -38.86 5.48
CA GLU A 224 -28.84 -39.80 5.72
C GLU A 224 -29.33 -41.29 5.81
N GLY A 225 -30.63 -41.49 5.64
CA GLY A 225 -31.27 -42.80 5.76
C GLY A 225 -31.63 -43.17 7.22
N GLN A 226 -32.37 -44.25 7.39
CA GLN A 226 -32.85 -44.73 8.70
C GLN A 226 -33.58 -43.68 9.56
N GLY A 227 -34.27 -42.74 8.91
CA GLY A 227 -34.97 -41.64 9.60
C GLY A 227 -34.06 -40.54 10.13
N THR A 228 -32.73 -40.58 9.83
CA THR A 228 -31.76 -39.56 10.22
C THR A 228 -31.70 -38.46 9.13
N TRP A 229 -31.85 -37.22 9.56
CA TRP A 229 -31.73 -36.06 8.69
C TRP A 229 -30.60 -35.14 9.16
N SER A 230 -29.96 -34.48 8.22
CA SER A 230 -28.95 -33.49 8.56
C SER A 230 -29.01 -32.24 7.69
N VAL A 231 -28.53 -31.12 8.22
CA VAL A 231 -28.36 -29.86 7.52
C VAL A 231 -26.95 -29.38 7.67
N SER A 232 -26.38 -28.96 6.56
CA SER A 232 -25.08 -28.29 6.49
C SER A 232 -25.25 -26.86 6.05
N ALA A 233 -24.57 -25.93 6.72
CA ALA A 233 -24.63 -24.51 6.44
C ALA A 233 -23.24 -23.88 6.43
N GLU A 234 -23.00 -22.97 5.49
CA GLU A 234 -21.74 -22.25 5.37
C GLU A 234 -22.00 -20.77 5.09
N ARG A 235 -21.24 -19.89 5.77
CA ARG A 235 -21.20 -18.45 5.48
C ARG A 235 -19.77 -17.93 5.50
N GLY A 236 -19.57 -16.68 5.03
CA GLY A 236 -18.26 -16.01 5.09
C GLY A 236 -17.48 -16.12 3.79
N TYR A 237 -18.13 -16.40 2.67
CA TYR A 237 -17.51 -16.30 1.36
C TYR A 237 -16.95 -14.89 1.08
N LEU A 238 -17.51 -13.86 1.74
CA LEU A 238 -17.05 -12.48 1.64
C LEU A 238 -15.59 -12.33 2.05
N ARG A 239 -15.11 -13.13 3.01
CA ARG A 239 -13.69 -13.15 3.42
C ARG A 239 -12.77 -13.53 2.26
N GLU A 240 -13.10 -14.59 1.54
CA GLU A 240 -12.29 -15.06 0.39
C GLU A 240 -12.46 -14.15 -0.83
N THR A 241 -13.69 -13.64 -1.03
CA THR A 241 -13.96 -12.62 -2.06
C THR A 241 -13.19 -11.34 -1.78
N GLY A 242 -13.21 -10.86 -0.53
CA GLY A 242 -12.45 -9.69 -0.10
C GLY A 242 -10.94 -9.85 -0.33
N ASN A 243 -10.39 -11.01 0.05
CA ASN A 243 -8.98 -11.32 -0.21
C ASN A 243 -8.65 -11.35 -1.72
N LEU A 244 -9.57 -11.87 -2.55
CA LEU A 244 -9.40 -11.87 -4.00
C LEU A 244 -9.48 -10.44 -4.57
N VAL A 245 -10.45 -9.64 -4.12
CA VAL A 245 -10.59 -8.22 -4.51
C VAL A 245 -9.34 -7.44 -4.12
N PHE A 246 -8.84 -7.63 -2.90
CA PHE A 246 -7.60 -7.00 -2.43
C PHE A 246 -6.43 -7.28 -3.38
N HIS A 247 -6.16 -8.54 -3.70
CA HIS A 247 -5.04 -8.89 -4.59
C HIS A 247 -5.26 -8.43 -6.04
N LEU A 248 -6.50 -8.48 -6.54
CA LEU A 248 -6.81 -7.99 -7.88
C LEU A 248 -6.66 -6.46 -7.96
N ALA A 249 -7.05 -5.77 -6.89
CA ALA A 249 -6.85 -4.33 -6.77
C ALA A 249 -5.35 -3.97 -6.72
N LEU A 250 -4.51 -4.77 -6.05
CA LEU A 250 -3.05 -4.60 -6.09
C LEU A 250 -2.49 -4.76 -7.52
N VAL A 251 -2.99 -5.74 -8.28
CA VAL A 251 -2.62 -5.87 -9.71
C VAL A 251 -3.03 -4.63 -10.49
N GLY A 252 -4.27 -4.17 -10.29
CA GLY A 252 -4.76 -2.95 -10.93
C GLY A 252 -3.93 -1.71 -10.54
N LEU A 253 -3.54 -1.60 -9.27
CA LEU A 253 -2.68 -0.53 -8.77
C LEU A 253 -1.30 -0.54 -9.46
N LEU A 254 -0.66 -1.71 -9.53
CA LEU A 254 0.62 -1.85 -10.23
C LEU A 254 0.51 -1.48 -11.72
N VAL A 255 -0.54 -1.93 -12.40
CA VAL A 255 -0.78 -1.56 -13.80
C VAL A 255 -0.98 -0.06 -13.94
N SER A 256 -1.76 0.55 -13.03
CA SER A 256 -2.03 1.99 -13.07
C SER A 256 -0.75 2.81 -12.85
N ILE A 257 0.09 2.44 -11.89
CA ILE A 257 1.37 3.10 -11.64
C ILE A 257 2.29 2.96 -12.87
N ALA A 258 2.38 1.76 -13.45
CA ALA A 258 3.19 1.55 -14.65
C ALA A 258 2.68 2.38 -15.85
N ALA A 259 1.35 2.43 -16.04
CA ALA A 259 0.73 3.25 -17.09
C ALA A 259 0.97 4.75 -16.84
N GLY A 260 0.86 5.19 -15.58
CA GLY A 260 1.19 6.57 -15.19
C GLY A 260 2.63 6.91 -15.55
N GLN A 261 3.58 6.08 -15.17
CA GLN A 261 5.01 6.30 -15.52
C GLN A 261 5.28 6.32 -17.02
N MET A 262 4.48 5.65 -17.81
CA MET A 262 4.62 5.68 -19.27
C MET A 262 3.97 6.89 -19.93
N LEU A 263 2.85 7.37 -19.38
CA LEU A 263 1.96 8.35 -20.02
C LEU A 263 2.05 9.75 -19.41
N HIS A 264 2.66 9.90 -18.22
CA HIS A 264 2.74 11.21 -17.56
C HIS A 264 3.60 12.20 -18.33
N TYR A 265 3.34 13.46 -18.10
CA TYR A 265 4.29 14.54 -18.39
C TYR A 265 4.20 15.64 -17.33
N ARG A 266 5.30 16.35 -17.18
CA ARG A 266 5.46 17.48 -16.29
C ARG A 266 6.28 18.54 -16.98
N GLY A 267 5.77 19.75 -17.02
CA GLY A 267 6.45 20.91 -17.56
C GLY A 267 6.58 21.99 -16.50
N GLN A 268 7.75 22.58 -16.36
CA GLN A 268 7.97 23.75 -15.51
C GLN A 268 8.35 24.94 -16.36
N ALA A 269 7.77 26.10 -16.09
CA ALA A 269 8.06 27.33 -16.80
C ALA A 269 7.97 28.55 -15.88
N ILE A 270 8.84 29.50 -16.13
CA ILE A 270 8.81 30.84 -15.51
C ILE A 270 8.13 31.80 -16.47
N ILE A 271 7.06 32.44 -16.02
CA ILE A 271 6.30 33.43 -16.81
C ILE A 271 6.41 34.79 -16.15
N LEU A 272 6.91 35.76 -16.90
CA LEU A 272 6.95 37.15 -16.49
C LEU A 272 5.55 37.80 -16.55
N GLN A 273 5.28 38.73 -15.67
CA GLN A 273 4.06 39.52 -15.71
C GLN A 273 3.89 40.22 -17.07
N GLY A 274 2.70 40.15 -17.63
CA GLY A 274 2.38 40.65 -18.97
C GLY A 274 2.79 39.72 -20.12
N ARG A 275 3.54 38.65 -19.85
CA ARG A 275 3.94 37.65 -20.85
C ARG A 275 3.16 36.36 -20.74
N GLY A 276 3.21 35.53 -21.78
CA GLY A 276 2.52 34.25 -21.84
C GLY A 276 3.39 33.19 -22.44
N MET A 277 2.95 31.94 -22.25
CA MET A 277 3.53 30.73 -22.86
C MET A 277 2.43 29.89 -23.50
N ALA A 278 2.80 29.17 -24.57
CA ALA A 278 1.96 28.11 -25.11
C ALA A 278 2.25 26.76 -24.43
N ASN A 279 1.24 25.89 -24.35
CA ASN A 279 1.44 24.52 -23.88
C ASN A 279 2.14 23.69 -24.96
N ALA A 280 3.43 23.91 -25.14
CA ALA A 280 4.28 23.22 -26.09
C ALA A 280 5.61 22.85 -25.43
N VAL A 281 6.17 21.68 -25.79
CA VAL A 281 7.39 21.15 -25.14
C VAL A 281 8.55 22.16 -25.11
N LYS A 282 8.66 22.99 -26.13
CA LYS A 282 9.76 23.98 -26.27
C LYS A 282 9.59 25.24 -25.41
N GLU A 283 8.41 25.46 -24.88
CA GLU A 283 8.09 26.64 -24.05
C GLU A 283 8.38 26.40 -22.55
N TYR A 284 8.70 25.16 -22.17
CA TYR A 284 9.03 24.81 -20.80
C TYR A 284 10.54 24.90 -20.55
N ASP A 285 10.92 25.46 -19.42
CA ASP A 285 12.31 25.47 -18.93
C ASP A 285 12.80 24.05 -18.63
N THR A 286 11.90 23.21 -18.09
CA THR A 286 12.15 21.78 -17.90
C THR A 286 10.92 20.99 -18.32
N PHE A 287 11.13 19.88 -19.03
CA PHE A 287 10.05 19.00 -19.47
C PHE A 287 10.41 17.53 -19.26
N GLU A 288 9.67 16.90 -18.36
CA GLU A 288 9.77 15.47 -18.08
C GLU A 288 8.61 14.73 -18.74
N LYS A 289 8.89 13.57 -19.33
CA LYS A 289 7.87 12.78 -20.02
C LYS A 289 8.10 11.29 -19.86
N GLY A 290 7.00 10.55 -19.76
CA GLY A 290 7.00 9.10 -19.82
C GLY A 290 7.37 8.57 -21.20
N THR A 291 7.78 7.30 -21.27
CA THR A 291 8.28 6.66 -22.50
C THR A 291 7.24 6.53 -23.62
N ALA A 292 5.95 6.55 -23.28
CA ALA A 292 4.84 6.46 -24.24
C ALA A 292 4.17 7.83 -24.50
N PHE A 293 4.74 8.91 -23.97
CA PHE A 293 4.25 10.26 -24.23
C PHE A 293 4.41 10.60 -25.71
N ARG A 294 3.46 11.35 -26.23
CA ARG A 294 3.46 11.85 -27.60
C ARG A 294 3.20 13.34 -27.59
N GLU A 295 3.96 14.11 -28.35
CA GLU A 295 3.81 15.58 -28.39
C GLU A 295 2.43 16.03 -28.89
N ASP A 296 1.81 15.24 -29.78
CA ASP A 296 0.45 15.46 -30.26
C ASP A 296 -0.64 15.21 -29.18
N SER A 297 -0.27 14.66 -28.02
CA SER A 297 -1.18 14.53 -26.87
C SER A 297 -1.27 15.78 -25.99
N LEU A 298 -0.38 16.77 -26.19
CA LEU A 298 -0.49 18.06 -25.51
C LEU A 298 -1.70 18.81 -26.05
N GLN A 299 -2.56 19.22 -25.13
CA GLN A 299 -3.70 20.07 -25.49
C GLN A 299 -3.21 21.49 -25.75
N PRO A 300 -3.46 22.07 -26.94
CA PRO A 300 -2.99 23.40 -27.25
C PRO A 300 -3.82 24.45 -26.49
N PHE A 301 -3.18 25.19 -25.64
CA PHE A 301 -3.71 26.43 -25.00
C PHE A 301 -2.54 27.38 -24.73
N THR A 302 -2.83 28.63 -24.45
CA THR A 302 -1.83 29.60 -23.99
C THR A 302 -2.22 30.11 -22.61
N VAL A 303 -1.22 30.39 -21.76
CA VAL A 303 -1.39 30.99 -20.45
C VAL A 303 -0.60 32.28 -20.43
N ARG A 304 -1.24 33.39 -20.14
CA ARG A 304 -0.60 34.70 -19.94
C ARG A 304 -0.76 35.11 -18.49
N LEU A 305 0.32 35.55 -17.86
CA LEU A 305 0.28 36.12 -16.53
C LEU A 305 -0.11 37.57 -16.61
N ASP A 306 -1.30 37.91 -16.19
CA ASP A 306 -1.81 39.29 -16.20
C ASP A 306 -1.32 40.06 -14.98
N ASP A 307 -1.42 39.48 -13.79
CA ASP A 307 -0.97 40.07 -12.54
C ASP A 307 -0.62 39.02 -11.51
N PHE A 308 0.19 39.40 -10.52
CA PHE A 308 0.54 38.54 -9.40
C PHE A 308 0.53 39.34 -8.10
N THR A 309 -0.19 38.83 -7.10
CA THR A 309 -0.21 39.38 -5.75
C THR A 309 0.47 38.45 -4.75
N ALA A 310 1.34 39.03 -3.95
CA ALA A 310 1.95 38.41 -2.81
C ALA A 310 1.65 39.20 -1.55
N ARG A 311 1.06 38.58 -0.55
CA ARG A 311 0.78 39.18 0.75
C ARG A 311 1.62 38.49 1.82
N PHE A 312 2.26 39.30 2.61
CA PHE A 312 3.07 38.85 3.75
C PHE A 312 2.47 39.42 5.03
N ASP A 313 2.74 38.77 6.13
CA ASP A 313 2.44 39.27 7.46
C ASP A 313 3.39 40.46 7.77
N GLU A 314 2.86 41.56 8.32
CA GLU A 314 3.66 42.75 8.57
C GLU A 314 4.71 42.59 9.68
N GLU A 315 4.44 41.70 10.64
CA GLU A 315 5.34 41.52 11.79
C GLU A 315 6.32 40.32 11.60
N THR A 316 5.80 39.21 11.07
CA THR A 316 6.58 37.96 10.95
C THR A 316 7.19 37.76 9.56
N LEU A 317 6.77 38.54 8.56
CA LEU A 317 7.11 38.39 7.14
C LEU A 317 6.70 37.05 6.53
N GLU A 318 5.88 36.26 7.25
CA GLU A 318 5.37 35.00 6.73
C GLU A 318 4.44 35.20 5.54
N PRO A 319 4.56 34.35 4.50
CA PRO A 319 3.65 34.41 3.34
C PRO A 319 2.21 34.05 3.77
N ARG A 320 1.25 34.93 3.43
CA ARG A 320 -0.17 34.75 3.76
C ARG A 320 -1.01 34.33 2.57
N ASP A 321 -0.84 34.97 1.42
CA ASP A 321 -1.59 34.62 0.21
C ASP A 321 -0.76 34.96 -1.04
N PHE A 322 -0.76 34.01 -1.98
CA PHE A 322 -0.15 34.16 -3.29
C PHE A 322 -1.20 33.84 -4.35
N ALA A 323 -1.44 34.79 -5.26
CA ALA A 323 -2.40 34.62 -6.32
C ALA A 323 -1.81 35.11 -7.67
N ALA A 324 -1.78 34.24 -8.64
CA ALA A 324 -1.47 34.54 -10.03
C ALA A 324 -2.79 34.67 -10.81
N TYR A 325 -3.03 35.83 -11.34
CA TYR A 325 -4.15 36.11 -12.22
C TYR A 325 -3.70 35.90 -13.65
N VAL A 326 -4.35 34.95 -14.33
CA VAL A 326 -3.94 34.53 -15.66
C VAL A 326 -5.08 34.58 -16.65
N THR A 327 -4.76 34.86 -17.90
CA THR A 327 -5.68 34.65 -19.02
C THR A 327 -5.25 33.38 -19.75
N VAL A 328 -6.13 32.37 -19.75
CA VAL A 328 -5.99 31.14 -20.53
C VAL A 328 -6.74 31.32 -21.83
N THR A 329 -6.09 31.12 -22.95
CA THR A 329 -6.73 31.15 -24.26
C THR A 329 -6.78 29.77 -24.88
N ASP A 330 -7.98 29.32 -25.20
CA ASP A 330 -8.23 28.02 -25.82
C ASP A 330 -7.84 28.01 -27.30
N PRO A 331 -7.78 26.84 -27.96
CA PRO A 331 -7.43 26.72 -29.37
C PRO A 331 -8.36 27.46 -30.32
N ASP A 332 -9.62 27.71 -29.91
CA ASP A 332 -10.60 28.49 -30.67
C ASP A 332 -10.45 30.00 -30.52
N GLY A 333 -9.44 30.44 -29.71
CA GLY A 333 -9.17 31.85 -29.44
C GLY A 333 -9.98 32.42 -28.30
N THR A 334 -10.80 31.64 -27.58
CA THR A 334 -11.61 32.13 -26.46
C THR A 334 -10.76 32.36 -25.22
N PRO A 335 -10.69 33.60 -24.66
CA PRO A 335 -9.95 33.87 -23.44
C PRO A 335 -10.81 33.61 -22.20
N HIS A 336 -10.21 33.02 -21.18
CA HIS A 336 -10.78 32.76 -19.86
C HIS A 336 -9.87 33.39 -18.79
N ALA A 337 -10.42 34.23 -17.94
CA ALA A 337 -9.70 34.77 -16.79
C ALA A 337 -9.78 33.78 -15.64
N GLU A 338 -8.63 33.33 -15.14
CA GLU A 338 -8.49 32.33 -14.11
C GLU A 338 -7.54 32.80 -13.00
N THR A 339 -7.57 32.17 -11.85
CA THR A 339 -6.68 32.50 -10.74
C THR A 339 -6.03 31.23 -10.21
N ILE A 340 -4.71 31.22 -10.21
CA ILE A 340 -3.91 30.10 -9.65
C ILE A 340 -3.40 30.52 -8.27
N LYS A 341 -3.72 29.72 -7.25
CA LYS A 341 -3.23 29.93 -5.87
C LYS A 341 -2.50 28.69 -5.35
N VAL A 342 -1.79 28.87 -4.25
CA VAL A 342 -1.21 27.74 -3.51
C VAL A 342 -2.32 26.75 -3.12
N ASN A 343 -2.16 25.48 -3.44
CA ASN A 343 -3.14 24.40 -3.26
C ASN A 343 -4.47 24.54 -4.06
N HIS A 344 -4.57 25.54 -4.95
CA HIS A 344 -5.69 25.71 -5.88
C HIS A 344 -5.14 25.82 -7.30
N PRO A 345 -4.75 24.68 -7.90
CA PRO A 345 -4.21 24.67 -9.26
C PRO A 345 -5.30 24.96 -10.28
N LEU A 346 -4.92 25.52 -11.41
CA LEU A 346 -5.76 25.57 -12.59
C LEU A 346 -5.87 24.18 -13.19
N GLU A 347 -7.10 23.69 -13.39
CA GLU A 347 -7.36 22.40 -14.02
C GLU A 347 -7.78 22.59 -15.49
N ARG A 348 -7.04 21.97 -16.42
CA ARG A 348 -7.33 22.03 -17.84
C ARG A 348 -7.01 20.71 -18.53
N ASP A 349 -7.99 20.16 -19.24
CA ASP A 349 -7.82 18.98 -20.11
C ASP A 349 -7.10 17.80 -19.43
N GLY A 350 -7.41 17.56 -18.15
CA GLY A 350 -6.79 16.49 -17.34
C GLY A 350 -5.39 16.82 -16.81
N GLY A 351 -4.85 17.99 -17.14
CA GLY A 351 -3.65 18.56 -16.52
C GLY A 351 -3.99 19.51 -15.37
N LYS A 352 -3.03 19.71 -14.48
CA LYS A 352 -3.10 20.67 -13.36
C LYS A 352 -1.90 21.58 -13.39
N ILE A 353 -2.13 22.88 -13.37
CA ILE A 353 -1.09 23.89 -13.35
C ILE A 353 -1.02 24.48 -11.94
N TYR A 354 0.09 24.21 -11.27
CA TYR A 354 0.35 24.65 -9.91
C TYR A 354 1.21 25.91 -9.89
N LEU A 355 0.95 26.79 -8.95
CA LEU A 355 1.85 27.86 -8.58
C LEU A 355 2.96 27.28 -7.70
N GLN A 356 4.15 27.09 -8.29
CA GLN A 356 5.30 26.47 -7.61
C GLN A 356 6.16 27.50 -6.89
N GLY A 357 6.30 28.70 -7.47
CA GLY A 357 7.12 29.77 -6.92
C GLY A 357 6.81 31.11 -7.55
N ASN A 358 7.44 32.14 -7.02
CA ASN A 358 7.39 33.49 -7.56
C ASN A 358 8.69 34.21 -7.22
N GLY A 359 8.93 35.33 -7.89
CA GLY A 359 10.09 36.15 -7.63
C GLY A 359 10.08 37.42 -8.43
N TYR A 360 11.25 38.04 -8.51
CA TYR A 360 11.48 39.29 -9.20
C TYR A 360 12.41 39.10 -10.40
N ALA A 361 12.13 39.83 -11.45
CA ALA A 361 12.93 39.91 -12.68
C ALA A 361 13.30 41.36 -12.95
N PRO A 362 14.50 41.79 -12.55
CA PRO A 362 15.00 43.14 -12.91
C PRO A 362 15.12 43.26 -14.43
N GLU A 363 14.65 44.36 -14.97
CA GLU A 363 14.83 44.74 -16.36
C GLU A 363 16.21 45.34 -16.57
N LEU A 364 16.99 44.72 -17.41
CA LEU A 364 18.37 45.07 -17.65
C LEU A 364 18.58 45.44 -19.12
N THR A 365 19.31 46.51 -19.36
CA THR A 365 19.83 46.82 -20.68
C THR A 365 21.35 46.87 -20.59
N VAL A 366 22.01 45.98 -21.32
CA VAL A 366 23.47 45.94 -21.41
C VAL A 366 23.88 46.47 -22.79
N ARG A 367 24.73 47.45 -22.77
CA ARG A 367 25.40 47.96 -23.98
C ARG A 367 26.85 47.48 -23.95
N ASP A 368 27.33 47.08 -25.07
CA ASP A 368 28.73 46.63 -25.20
C ASP A 368 29.72 47.82 -25.27
N GLY A 369 30.98 47.55 -25.40
CA GLY A 369 32.04 48.57 -25.49
C GLY A 369 31.95 49.49 -26.73
N SER A 370 31.15 49.15 -27.72
CA SER A 370 30.84 50.02 -28.88
C SER A 370 29.62 50.93 -28.63
N GLY A 371 28.86 50.70 -27.54
CA GLY A 371 27.63 51.40 -27.21
C GLY A 371 26.37 50.78 -27.82
N GLU A 372 26.48 49.67 -28.57
CA GLU A 372 25.35 48.94 -29.11
C GLU A 372 24.64 48.15 -28.01
N VAL A 373 23.32 47.93 -28.16
CA VAL A 373 22.54 47.16 -27.19
C VAL A 373 22.78 45.67 -27.44
N ALA A 374 23.57 45.07 -26.57
CA ALA A 374 23.90 43.64 -26.61
C ALA A 374 22.88 42.75 -25.84
N PHE A 375 22.12 43.34 -24.91
CA PHE A 375 21.03 42.66 -24.20
C PHE A 375 19.99 43.68 -23.71
N ALA A 376 18.69 43.36 -23.85
CA ALA A 376 17.62 44.12 -23.23
C ALA A 376 16.49 43.19 -22.85
N GLY A 377 16.16 43.12 -21.55
CA GLY A 377 15.03 42.33 -21.08
C GLY A 377 15.02 42.09 -19.56
N ALA A 378 13.91 41.57 -19.09
CA ALA A 378 13.75 41.16 -17.70
C ALA A 378 14.36 39.77 -17.49
N VAL A 379 15.21 39.59 -16.47
CA VAL A 379 15.89 38.34 -16.14
C VAL A 379 15.37 37.85 -14.80
N PRO A 380 14.80 36.64 -14.71
CA PRO A 380 14.35 36.02 -13.43
C PRO A 380 15.51 35.81 -12.47
N PHE A 381 15.43 36.40 -11.28
CA PHE A 381 16.32 36.17 -10.17
C PHE A 381 15.63 35.25 -9.14
N LEU A 382 16.32 34.17 -8.74
CA LEU A 382 15.74 33.13 -7.91
C LEU A 382 15.92 33.43 -6.42
N PRO A 383 14.83 33.54 -5.62
CA PRO A 383 14.91 33.80 -4.18
C PRO A 383 15.71 32.74 -3.44
N GLN A 384 16.59 33.19 -2.54
CA GLN A 384 17.44 32.33 -1.73
C GLN A 384 16.98 32.28 -0.26
N ASP A 385 16.23 33.27 0.18
CA ASP A 385 15.76 33.44 1.55
C ASP A 385 14.33 34.00 1.62
N GLU A 386 13.80 34.12 2.82
CA GLU A 386 12.42 34.58 3.11
C GLU A 386 12.22 36.08 2.82
N VAL A 387 13.27 36.85 2.78
CA VAL A 387 13.24 38.28 2.42
C VAL A 387 13.55 38.51 0.94
N TYR A 388 13.47 37.44 0.14
CA TYR A 388 13.62 37.44 -1.31
C TYR A 388 14.96 38.02 -1.80
N THR A 389 16.05 37.84 -1.01
CA THR A 389 17.40 38.00 -1.57
C THR A 389 17.53 37.01 -2.73
N SER A 390 17.54 37.52 -3.95
CA SER A 390 17.42 36.67 -5.15
C SER A 390 18.71 36.66 -5.94
N ARG A 391 19.19 35.45 -6.32
CA ARG A 391 20.37 35.29 -7.17
C ARG A 391 19.99 35.16 -8.63
N GLY A 392 20.73 35.85 -9.52
CA GLY A 392 20.53 35.78 -10.95
C GLY A 392 21.83 35.77 -11.73
N VAL A 393 21.69 35.37 -12.98
CA VAL A 393 22.76 35.34 -13.98
C VAL A 393 22.24 35.94 -15.27
N VAL A 394 22.98 36.89 -15.81
CA VAL A 394 22.69 37.51 -17.11
C VAL A 394 23.79 37.10 -18.08
N LYS A 395 23.42 36.44 -19.15
CA LYS A 395 24.32 36.04 -20.24
C LYS A 395 24.09 36.98 -21.42
N VAL A 396 25.16 37.65 -21.84
CA VAL A 396 25.14 38.63 -22.94
C VAL A 396 26.03 38.07 -24.09
N PRO A 397 25.42 37.28 -24.97
CA PRO A 397 26.17 36.67 -26.08
C PRO A 397 26.36 37.62 -27.29
N ASP A 398 25.41 38.54 -27.49
CA ASP A 398 25.29 39.32 -28.73
C ASP A 398 26.08 40.65 -28.64
N VAL A 399 27.36 40.52 -28.27
CA VAL A 399 28.30 41.67 -28.30
C VAL A 399 28.84 41.89 -29.71
N SER A 400 29.29 43.08 -30.00
CA SER A 400 29.92 43.42 -31.30
C SER A 400 31.13 42.56 -31.59
N ASP A 401 31.45 42.40 -32.89
CA ASP A 401 32.61 41.61 -33.34
C ASP A 401 33.91 42.06 -32.61
N ASP A 402 34.79 41.12 -32.33
CA ASP A 402 36.06 41.29 -31.60
C ASP A 402 35.96 41.67 -30.10
N GLN A 403 34.74 41.65 -29.51
CA GLN A 403 34.56 41.83 -28.05
C GLN A 403 34.31 40.51 -27.32
N PRO A 404 34.77 40.35 -26.07
CA PRO A 404 34.45 39.17 -25.28
C PRO A 404 32.97 39.23 -24.86
N GLN A 405 32.32 38.05 -24.83
CA GLN A 405 30.96 37.92 -24.27
C GLN A 405 30.96 38.28 -22.79
N ILE A 406 29.83 38.75 -22.30
CA ILE A 406 29.69 39.29 -20.93
C ILE A 406 28.79 38.37 -20.12
N GLY A 407 29.21 38.01 -18.91
CA GLY A 407 28.43 37.36 -17.89
C GLY A 407 28.26 38.27 -16.67
N LEU A 408 27.02 38.48 -16.21
CA LEU A 408 26.79 39.21 -14.96
C LEU A 408 26.15 38.25 -13.96
N VAL A 409 26.77 38.10 -12.79
CA VAL A 409 26.27 37.25 -11.71
C VAL A 409 26.03 38.12 -10.48
N GLY A 410 24.89 37.96 -9.85
CA GLY A 410 24.68 38.79 -8.67
C GLY A 410 23.36 38.56 -7.93
N TYR A 411 23.04 39.52 -7.10
CA TYR A 411 21.89 39.47 -6.21
C TYR A 411 21.00 40.67 -6.38
N LEU A 412 19.69 40.42 -6.40
CA LEU A 412 18.68 41.47 -6.23
C LEU A 412 18.22 41.45 -4.76
N LEU A 413 18.31 42.59 -4.11
CA LEU A 413 17.82 42.86 -2.76
C LEU A 413 16.56 43.70 -2.88
N PRO A 414 15.35 43.13 -2.67
CA PRO A 414 14.10 43.88 -2.87
C PRO A 414 13.97 45.14 -1.98
N THR A 415 14.34 45.03 -0.69
CA THR A 415 14.39 46.18 0.23
C THR A 415 15.75 46.19 0.88
N ALA A 416 16.70 46.83 0.23
CA ALA A 416 18.09 46.88 0.65
C ALA A 416 18.34 47.90 1.76
N VAL A 417 19.03 47.45 2.81
CA VAL A 417 19.51 48.29 3.91
C VAL A 417 21.01 48.09 4.05
N GLU A 418 21.75 49.16 4.15
CA GLU A 418 23.18 49.11 4.43
C GLU A 418 23.43 48.76 5.92
N VAL A 419 24.17 47.68 6.17
CA VAL A 419 24.49 47.21 7.52
C VAL A 419 25.91 47.51 7.94
N ALA A 420 26.78 47.70 6.95
CA ALA A 420 28.17 48.18 7.15
C ALA A 420 28.60 48.84 5.83
N ASP A 421 29.72 49.57 5.86
CA ASP A 421 30.23 50.30 4.69
C ASP A 421 30.35 49.37 3.45
N GLY A 422 29.49 49.65 2.47
CA GLY A 422 29.35 48.86 1.24
C GLY A 422 28.75 47.45 1.37
N LEU A 423 28.22 47.07 2.55
CA LEU A 423 27.56 45.81 2.76
C LEU A 423 26.04 45.99 2.91
N PHE A 424 25.29 45.41 2.00
CA PHE A 424 23.81 45.49 1.96
C PHE A 424 23.18 44.15 2.24
N ARG A 425 21.97 44.16 2.84
CA ARG A 425 21.08 43.02 2.95
C ARG A 425 19.65 43.39 2.65
N SER A 426 18.84 42.44 2.22
CA SER A 426 17.41 42.61 2.17
C SER A 426 16.78 42.47 3.56
N VAL A 427 15.78 43.29 3.87
CA VAL A 427 15.05 43.25 5.16
C VAL A 427 13.58 43.01 4.98
N HIS A 428 13.05 43.10 3.74
CA HIS A 428 11.66 42.88 3.44
C HIS A 428 11.49 42.24 2.05
N PRO A 429 10.50 41.34 1.84
CA PRO A 429 10.31 40.67 0.59
C PRO A 429 9.68 41.53 -0.53
N GLN A 430 9.07 42.69 -0.20
CA GLN A 430 8.54 43.64 -1.21
C GLN A 430 9.67 44.52 -1.76
N PRO A 431 9.57 45.00 -3.00
CA PRO A 431 10.61 45.79 -3.66
C PRO A 431 10.49 47.28 -3.36
N ASP A 432 10.48 47.65 -2.07
CA ASP A 432 10.32 49.04 -1.63
C ASP A 432 11.57 49.90 -1.86
N SER A 433 12.75 49.27 -1.83
CA SER A 433 14.05 49.93 -2.09
C SER A 433 14.99 48.92 -2.77
N PRO A 434 14.73 48.54 -4.02
CA PRO A 434 15.51 47.50 -4.68
C PRO A 434 16.95 47.96 -4.97
N LEU A 435 17.87 47.01 -4.75
CA LEU A 435 19.28 47.18 -5.08
C LEU A 435 19.76 45.91 -5.81
N LEU A 436 20.37 46.13 -6.96
CA LEU A 436 21.03 45.10 -7.73
C LEU A 436 22.54 45.14 -7.46
N VAL A 437 23.09 44.01 -7.09
CA VAL A 437 24.52 43.83 -6.78
C VAL A 437 25.11 42.85 -7.77
N LEU A 438 25.99 43.28 -8.65
CA LEU A 438 26.52 42.46 -9.75
C LEU A 438 28.04 42.33 -9.70
N SER A 439 28.55 41.16 -10.01
CA SER A 439 29.93 40.90 -10.42
C SER A 439 30.00 40.68 -11.94
N VAL A 440 31.05 41.13 -12.55
CA VAL A 440 31.23 41.15 -14.01
C VAL A 440 32.24 40.06 -14.41
N TRP A 441 31.88 39.32 -15.44
CA TRP A 441 32.70 38.28 -16.03
C TRP A 441 32.80 38.54 -17.53
N SER A 442 33.97 38.31 -18.12
CA SER A 442 34.20 38.45 -19.57
C SER A 442 34.84 37.21 -20.13
N GLY A 443 34.49 36.79 -21.34
CA GLY A 443 35.07 35.61 -21.97
C GLY A 443 34.15 34.93 -22.96
N ASN A 444 34.14 33.60 -22.97
CA ASN A 444 33.27 32.79 -23.83
C ASN A 444 32.20 32.07 -23.02
N LEU A 445 30.95 32.44 -23.21
CA LEU A 445 29.76 31.84 -22.54
C LEU A 445 29.53 30.37 -22.93
N GLY A 446 30.17 29.89 -24.02
CA GLY A 446 30.03 28.51 -24.51
C GLY A 446 28.67 28.19 -25.13
N LEU A 447 27.87 29.22 -25.47
CA LEU A 447 26.51 29.06 -26.04
C LEU A 447 26.56 28.58 -27.51
N ASP A 448 27.63 28.84 -28.22
CA ASP A 448 27.83 28.50 -29.65
C ASP A 448 28.00 26.99 -29.89
N THR A 449 28.18 26.21 -28.84
CA THR A 449 28.41 24.74 -28.96
C THR A 449 27.12 23.95 -29.25
N GLY A 450 25.93 24.57 -29.17
CA GLY A 450 24.63 23.92 -29.33
C GLY A 450 24.28 22.96 -28.19
N VAL A 451 25.07 22.92 -27.12
CA VAL A 451 24.77 22.15 -25.92
C VAL A 451 23.90 23.01 -25.00
N PRO A 452 22.69 22.53 -24.60
CA PRO A 452 21.84 23.25 -23.66
C PRO A 452 22.57 23.52 -22.33
N GLN A 453 22.58 24.76 -21.92
CA GLN A 453 23.18 25.18 -20.65
C GLN A 453 22.10 25.62 -19.67
N ASN A 454 22.41 25.49 -18.37
CA ASN A 454 21.55 26.05 -17.34
C ASN A 454 21.51 27.58 -17.45
N ALA A 455 20.32 28.15 -17.60
CA ALA A 455 20.11 29.59 -17.72
C ALA A 455 20.46 30.36 -16.42
N TYR A 456 20.45 29.69 -15.28
CA TYR A 456 20.64 30.28 -13.94
C TYR A 456 22.05 30.10 -13.40
N GLN A 457 22.94 29.52 -14.18
CA GLN A 457 24.35 29.31 -13.80
C GLN A 457 25.28 29.80 -14.91
N LEU A 458 26.36 30.44 -14.52
CA LEU A 458 27.45 30.82 -15.41
C LEU A 458 28.53 29.72 -15.37
N ASP A 459 29.00 29.30 -16.53
CA ASP A 459 30.18 28.46 -16.61
C ASP A 459 31.42 29.33 -16.48
N GLU A 460 31.92 29.45 -15.27
CA GLU A 460 33.07 30.32 -14.95
C GLU A 460 34.40 29.78 -15.50
N SER A 461 34.44 28.51 -15.95
CA SER A 461 35.68 27.87 -16.41
C SER A 461 36.32 28.52 -17.65
N ARG A 462 35.52 29.30 -18.42
CA ARG A 462 35.93 29.98 -19.65
C ARG A 462 35.78 31.50 -19.58
N MET A 463 35.58 32.01 -18.40
CA MET A 463 35.31 33.41 -18.12
C MET A 463 36.36 33.94 -17.14
N GLU A 464 36.68 35.20 -17.23
CA GLU A 464 37.53 35.93 -16.29
C GLU A 464 36.71 36.92 -15.51
N GLN A 465 36.82 36.88 -14.20
CA GLN A 465 36.15 37.85 -13.34
C GLN A 465 36.89 39.18 -13.36
N ALA A 466 36.16 40.26 -13.51
CA ALA A 466 36.73 41.58 -13.46
C ALA A 466 37.21 41.90 -12.03
N VAL A 467 38.46 42.33 -11.93
CA VAL A 467 39.11 42.63 -10.63
C VAL A 467 39.70 44.06 -10.66
N ASP A 468 39.73 44.68 -9.48
CA ASP A 468 40.39 45.98 -9.31
C ASP A 468 41.90 45.87 -9.33
N GLY A 469 42.62 46.99 -9.30
CA GLY A 469 44.09 47.05 -9.23
C GLY A 469 44.74 46.35 -8.05
N SER A 470 43.97 45.88 -7.06
CA SER A 470 44.39 45.08 -5.90
C SER A 470 44.10 43.60 -6.06
N GLY A 471 43.41 43.18 -7.15
CA GLY A 471 42.99 41.80 -7.39
C GLY A 471 41.69 41.42 -6.70
N LYS A 472 40.92 42.36 -6.15
CA LYS A 472 39.61 42.15 -5.59
C LYS A 472 38.55 42.24 -6.68
N ALA A 473 37.55 41.33 -6.62
CA ALA A 473 36.43 41.34 -7.55
C ALA A 473 35.70 42.68 -7.51
N ILE A 474 35.45 43.24 -8.70
CA ILE A 474 34.67 44.49 -8.86
C ILE A 474 33.21 44.13 -8.64
N THR A 475 32.53 44.89 -7.76
CA THR A 475 31.12 44.75 -7.46
C THR A 475 30.41 46.06 -7.88
N LEU A 476 29.40 45.91 -8.72
CA LEU A 476 28.57 47.01 -9.16
C LEU A 476 27.28 47.08 -8.33
N TYR A 477 26.87 48.25 -7.96
CA TYR A 477 25.65 48.51 -7.21
C TYR A 477 24.75 49.42 -8.07
N LEU A 478 23.51 48.98 -8.33
CA LEU A 478 22.58 49.73 -9.16
C LEU A 478 21.22 49.79 -8.48
N ARG A 479 20.63 50.98 -8.51
CA ARG A 479 19.21 51.21 -8.17
C ARG A 479 18.39 51.34 -9.46
N PRO A 480 17.08 51.21 -9.42
CA PRO A 480 16.23 51.40 -10.60
C PRO A 480 16.46 52.77 -11.26
N GLY A 481 16.64 52.77 -12.56
CA GLY A 481 16.97 53.95 -13.37
C GLY A 481 18.46 54.27 -13.47
N GLU A 482 19.34 53.60 -12.72
CA GLU A 482 20.79 53.87 -12.77
C GLU A 482 21.49 53.10 -13.89
N THR A 483 22.50 53.75 -14.45
CA THR A 483 23.43 53.16 -15.42
C THR A 483 24.85 53.22 -14.87
N VAL A 484 25.55 52.11 -14.92
CA VAL A 484 26.95 51.98 -14.46
C VAL A 484 27.80 51.42 -15.58
N GLU A 485 28.97 52.02 -15.76
CA GLU A 485 29.96 51.54 -16.71
C GLU A 485 30.56 50.22 -16.23
N LEU A 486 30.68 49.28 -17.17
CA LEU A 486 31.36 48.01 -16.94
C LEU A 486 32.90 48.17 -16.94
N PRO A 487 33.63 47.43 -16.09
CA PRO A 487 35.08 47.51 -16.09
C PRO A 487 35.68 47.09 -17.44
N ASP A 488 36.96 47.47 -17.65
CA ASP A 488 37.75 47.10 -18.79
C ASP A 488 37.19 47.56 -20.17
N GLY A 489 36.27 48.55 -20.16
CA GLY A 489 35.64 49.05 -21.37
C GLY A 489 34.63 48.12 -22.02
N LEU A 490 34.10 47.15 -21.24
CA LEU A 490 33.10 46.18 -21.67
C LEU A 490 31.75 46.83 -22.00
N GLY A 491 31.56 48.14 -21.73
CA GLY A 491 30.33 48.87 -22.00
C GLY A 491 29.61 49.32 -20.75
N SER A 492 28.28 49.25 -20.71
CA SER A 492 27.48 49.72 -19.56
C SER A 492 26.26 48.84 -19.32
N VAL A 493 25.80 48.83 -18.07
CA VAL A 493 24.57 48.15 -17.64
C VAL A 493 23.61 49.17 -17.03
N THR A 494 22.38 49.15 -17.48
CA THR A 494 21.26 49.96 -16.96
C THR A 494 20.30 49.05 -16.24
N PHE A 495 19.91 49.37 -15.01
CA PHE A 495 18.86 48.74 -14.27
C PHE A 495 17.56 49.50 -14.46
N GLY A 496 16.58 48.91 -15.14
CA GLY A 496 15.23 49.47 -15.34
C GLY A 496 14.30 49.18 -14.15
N ASP A 497 13.10 48.77 -14.47
CA ASP A 497 12.08 48.42 -13.47
C ASP A 497 12.27 46.98 -12.95
N VAL A 498 11.53 46.65 -11.87
CA VAL A 498 11.50 45.33 -11.29
C VAL A 498 10.16 44.66 -11.59
N SER A 499 10.14 43.81 -12.59
CA SER A 499 8.97 43.00 -12.93
C SER A 499 8.82 41.79 -12.02
N ARG A 500 7.59 41.27 -11.88
CA ARG A 500 7.35 39.98 -11.18
C ARG A 500 7.32 38.83 -12.15
N TYR A 501 7.63 37.61 -11.64
CA TYR A 501 7.41 36.38 -12.37
C TYR A 501 6.74 35.34 -11.47
N VAL A 502 6.14 34.33 -12.07
CA VAL A 502 5.68 33.11 -11.43
C VAL A 502 6.34 31.91 -12.05
N ALA A 503 6.66 30.93 -11.22
CA ALA A 503 7.06 29.60 -11.66
C ALA A 503 5.82 28.70 -11.62
N LEU A 504 5.42 28.21 -12.77
CA LEU A 504 4.30 27.28 -12.94
C LEU A 504 4.81 25.85 -13.14
N ASP A 505 4.08 24.88 -12.59
CA ASP A 505 4.36 23.45 -12.70
C ASP A 505 3.11 22.76 -13.25
N LEU A 506 3.12 22.47 -14.55
CA LEU A 506 2.08 21.70 -15.22
C LEU A 506 2.32 20.21 -15.01
N ARG A 507 1.32 19.50 -14.51
CA ARG A 507 1.37 18.06 -14.29
C ARG A 507 0.17 17.38 -14.95
N HIS A 508 0.44 16.32 -15.67
CA HIS A 508 -0.58 15.46 -16.23
C HIS A 508 -0.22 13.98 -15.95
N ASP A 509 -1.06 13.32 -15.19
CA ASP A 509 -0.98 11.87 -14.96
C ASP A 509 -2.38 11.26 -15.06
N PRO A 510 -2.71 10.60 -16.20
CA PRO A 510 -4.01 10.02 -16.43
C PRO A 510 -4.30 8.82 -15.53
N ALA A 511 -3.30 8.27 -14.84
CA ALA A 511 -3.45 7.09 -14.01
C ALA A 511 -3.91 7.40 -12.58
N LEU A 512 -3.83 8.63 -12.10
CA LEU A 512 -4.14 8.99 -10.71
C LEU A 512 -5.54 8.57 -10.26
N THR A 513 -6.55 8.72 -11.12
CA THR A 513 -7.93 8.29 -10.82
C THR A 513 -8.00 6.76 -10.64
N TYR A 514 -7.31 6.00 -11.49
CA TYR A 514 -7.26 4.55 -11.38
C TYR A 514 -6.49 4.09 -10.15
N VAL A 515 -5.38 4.76 -9.82
CA VAL A 515 -4.63 4.54 -8.57
C VAL A 515 -5.54 4.73 -7.36
N LEU A 516 -6.33 5.79 -7.32
CA LEU A 516 -7.30 6.03 -6.24
C LEU A 516 -8.36 4.92 -6.17
N VAL A 517 -8.99 4.57 -7.29
CA VAL A 517 -10.04 3.53 -7.35
C VAL A 517 -9.50 2.18 -6.89
N PHE A 518 -8.34 1.76 -7.38
CA PHE A 518 -7.74 0.48 -6.96
C PHE A 518 -7.23 0.51 -5.52
N SER A 519 -6.74 1.63 -5.02
CA SER A 519 -6.40 1.79 -3.60
C SER A 519 -7.61 1.61 -2.70
N LEU A 520 -8.73 2.29 -3.00
CA LEU A 520 -9.98 2.14 -2.26
C LEU A 520 -10.52 0.70 -2.34
N ALA A 521 -10.44 0.06 -3.51
CA ALA A 521 -10.84 -1.33 -3.69
C ALA A 521 -9.95 -2.28 -2.87
N ALA A 522 -8.64 -2.00 -2.78
CA ALA A 522 -7.71 -2.77 -1.95
C ALA A 522 -8.08 -2.66 -0.47
N PHE A 523 -8.33 -1.46 0.04
CA PHE A 523 -8.76 -1.25 1.43
C PHE A 523 -10.11 -1.94 1.73
N ALA A 524 -11.09 -1.80 0.84
CA ALA A 524 -12.38 -2.46 1.00
C ALA A 524 -12.26 -3.99 0.96
N GLY A 525 -11.44 -4.53 0.05
CA GLY A 525 -11.15 -5.95 -0.03
C GLY A 525 -10.45 -6.49 1.20
N LEU A 526 -9.46 -5.75 1.71
CA LEU A 526 -8.75 -6.10 2.94
C LEU A 526 -9.69 -6.09 4.15
N ALA A 527 -10.49 -5.03 4.31
CA ALA A 527 -11.47 -4.93 5.39
C ALA A 527 -12.46 -6.10 5.34
N ALA A 528 -13.01 -6.42 4.16
CA ALA A 528 -13.90 -7.57 3.98
C ALA A 528 -13.20 -8.89 4.32
N SER A 529 -11.91 -9.02 3.98
CA SER A 529 -11.13 -10.23 4.31
C SER A 529 -10.84 -10.38 5.79
N LEU A 530 -10.62 -9.29 6.52
CA LEU A 530 -10.30 -9.33 7.96
C LEU A 530 -11.54 -9.48 8.83
N PHE A 531 -12.59 -8.71 8.55
CA PHE A 531 -13.75 -8.61 9.42
C PHE A 531 -14.89 -9.60 9.12
N ALA A 532 -14.88 -10.29 7.95
CA ALA A 532 -15.90 -11.28 7.64
C ALA A 532 -15.53 -12.66 8.20
N PRO A 533 -16.22 -13.16 9.25
CA PRO A 533 -15.95 -14.49 9.80
C PRO A 533 -16.47 -15.58 8.86
N ARG A 534 -15.70 -16.63 8.65
CA ARG A 534 -16.14 -17.84 7.94
C ARG A 534 -16.57 -18.89 8.95
N ARG A 535 -17.86 -19.25 8.90
CA ARG A 535 -18.47 -20.22 9.81
C ARG A 535 -19.16 -21.34 9.05
N ARG A 536 -19.05 -22.54 9.59
CA ARG A 536 -19.80 -23.74 9.18
C ARG A 536 -20.58 -24.26 10.34
N LEU A 537 -21.85 -24.54 10.11
CA LEU A 537 -22.76 -25.12 11.10
C LEU A 537 -23.35 -26.41 10.53
N TRP A 538 -23.49 -27.40 11.39
CA TRP A 538 -24.10 -28.67 11.07
C TRP A 538 -25.09 -29.02 12.17
N ILE A 539 -26.27 -29.52 11.78
CA ILE A 539 -27.25 -30.05 12.70
C ILE A 539 -27.69 -31.41 12.16
N ARG A 540 -27.63 -32.43 13.01
CA ARG A 540 -28.10 -33.79 12.71
C ARG A 540 -29.22 -34.14 13.70
N ALA A 541 -30.32 -34.65 13.19
CA ALA A 541 -31.44 -35.10 13.97
C ALA A 541 -31.70 -36.59 13.65
N ALA A 542 -31.73 -37.44 14.66
CA ALA A 542 -31.95 -38.86 14.53
C ALA A 542 -33.03 -39.34 15.52
N PRO A 543 -33.86 -40.32 15.15
CA PRO A 543 -34.80 -40.89 16.11
C PRO A 543 -34.02 -41.58 17.23
N THR A 544 -34.49 -41.47 18.47
CA THR A 544 -33.95 -42.23 19.58
C THR A 544 -34.23 -43.70 19.29
N ALA A 545 -33.18 -44.52 19.18
CA ALA A 545 -33.32 -45.96 19.10
C ALA A 545 -34.09 -46.41 20.34
N GLY A 546 -35.32 -46.88 20.16
CA GLY A 546 -36.05 -47.52 21.24
C GLY A 546 -35.16 -48.60 21.84
N ALA A 547 -35.09 -48.67 23.16
CA ALA A 547 -34.38 -49.73 23.87
C ALA A 547 -34.96 -51.09 23.45
N GLY A 548 -34.39 -51.61 22.32
CA GLY A 548 -34.65 -53.00 21.91
C GLY A 548 -33.90 -53.90 22.91
N THR A 549 -34.68 -54.69 23.58
CA THR A 549 -34.29 -55.81 24.45
C THR A 549 -33.03 -56.50 23.92
N SER A 550 -31.94 -56.37 24.65
CA SER A 550 -30.78 -57.24 24.49
C SER A 550 -31.13 -58.64 25.00
N GLU A 551 -31.66 -59.46 24.11
CA GLU A 551 -31.65 -60.90 24.31
C GLU A 551 -30.20 -61.40 24.26
N GLY A 552 -29.87 -62.16 25.29
CA GLY A 552 -28.56 -62.65 25.61
C GLY A 552 -27.86 -63.42 24.49
N ARG A 553 -26.62 -63.04 24.28
CA ARG A 553 -25.65 -63.85 23.59
C ARG A 553 -24.71 -64.41 24.65
N PRO A 554 -24.58 -65.77 24.75
CA PRO A 554 -23.69 -66.37 25.73
C PRO A 554 -22.23 -66.05 25.40
N ALA A 555 -21.46 -65.83 26.43
CA ALA A 555 -20.03 -65.59 26.33
C ALA A 555 -19.31 -66.89 25.85
N PRO A 556 -18.30 -66.84 24.99
CA PRO A 556 -17.37 -67.88 24.77
C PRO A 556 -16.23 -67.84 25.81
N ASP A 557 -15.95 -69.01 26.36
CA ASP A 557 -14.94 -69.29 27.34
C ASP A 557 -13.53 -68.87 26.95
N GLY A 558 -12.78 -68.65 27.98
CA GLY A 558 -11.44 -68.21 28.18
C GLY A 558 -10.33 -68.69 27.25
N GLN A 559 -9.42 -67.80 27.02
CA GLN A 559 -8.00 -68.13 26.80
C GLN A 559 -7.11 -67.06 27.46
N PRO A 560 -6.00 -67.43 28.03
CA PRO A 560 -5.19 -66.58 28.90
C PRO A 560 -4.28 -65.66 28.14
N ALA A 561 -3.95 -64.59 28.80
CA ALA A 561 -3.03 -63.50 28.31
C ALA A 561 -1.57 -64.05 28.25
N PRO A 562 -0.75 -63.51 27.33
CA PRO A 562 0.69 -63.53 27.49
C PRO A 562 1.20 -62.19 28.00
N ASP A 563 2.17 -62.30 28.89
CA ASP A 563 2.91 -61.25 29.60
C ASP A 563 3.70 -60.31 28.75
N GLY A 564 3.72 -59.04 29.18
CA GLY A 564 4.89 -58.25 29.38
C GLY A 564 5.63 -57.65 28.19
N GLN A 565 5.46 -56.35 27.98
CA GLN A 565 6.59 -55.47 27.64
C GLN A 565 6.29 -54.00 28.03
N PRO A 566 7.30 -53.25 28.52
CA PRO A 566 7.12 -51.98 29.15
C PRO A 566 7.07 -50.81 28.15
N ALA A 567 6.41 -49.74 28.56
CA ALA A 567 6.31 -48.47 27.86
C ALA A 567 7.64 -47.69 27.84
N PRO A 568 7.95 -46.90 26.84
CA PRO A 568 9.05 -45.96 26.90
C PRO A 568 8.64 -44.64 27.52
N GLU A 569 9.55 -44.12 28.35
CA GLU A 569 9.52 -42.88 29.11
C GLU A 569 9.47 -41.64 28.22
N GLU A 570 8.67 -40.68 28.65
CA GLU A 570 8.77 -39.27 28.22
C GLU A 570 9.94 -38.58 28.95
N PRO A 571 10.64 -37.64 28.32
CA PRO A 571 11.53 -36.75 29.04
C PRO A 571 10.81 -35.49 29.48
N ALA A 572 11.06 -35.13 30.74
CA ALA A 572 10.66 -33.93 31.43
C ALA A 572 11.33 -32.66 30.85
N ALA A 573 10.64 -31.56 30.90
CA ALA A 573 11.23 -30.25 30.89
C ALA A 573 10.55 -29.37 31.94
N ASP A 574 11.40 -28.93 32.87
CA ASP A 574 11.30 -27.84 33.84
C ASP A 574 10.54 -26.61 33.32
N GLY A 575 9.78 -25.90 34.09
CA GLY A 575 9.90 -25.35 35.40
C GLY A 575 9.76 -23.84 35.38
N GLN A 576 9.00 -23.35 36.30
CA GLN A 576 9.04 -22.04 36.99
C GLN A 576 7.77 -21.18 36.97
N HIS A 577 7.07 -21.18 38.09
CA HIS A 577 6.77 -20.16 39.09
C HIS A 577 6.08 -18.85 38.64
N ALA A 578 4.92 -18.59 39.18
CA ALA A 578 4.59 -17.72 40.34
C ALA A 578 3.06 -17.63 40.47
N SER A 579 2.48 -18.13 41.57
CA SER A 579 2.04 -17.46 42.80
C SER A 579 1.09 -16.27 42.60
N ALA A 580 -0.04 -16.37 43.15
CA ALA A 580 -0.73 -16.07 44.41
C ALA A 580 -1.97 -15.24 44.08
N ASP A 581 -3.07 -15.20 44.68
CA ASP A 581 -3.65 -15.29 45.99
C ASP A 581 -5.17 -15.31 45.81
N GLU A 582 -5.86 -16.15 46.49
CA GLU A 582 -6.62 -16.13 47.74
C GLU A 582 -7.97 -15.39 47.77
N GLN A 583 -8.92 -16.10 48.44
CA GLN A 583 -10.11 -15.69 49.15
C GLN A 583 -11.40 -15.74 48.35
N GLY A 584 -12.48 -16.44 48.78
CA GLY A 584 -12.81 -17.12 50.00
C GLY A 584 -14.32 -17.14 50.13
N ALA A 585 -14.84 -18.20 50.77
CA ALA A 585 -16.12 -18.31 51.48
C ALA A 585 -17.43 -18.30 50.62
N GLY A 586 -18.36 -19.14 50.81
CA GLY A 586 -18.91 -19.78 51.96
C GLY A 586 -20.11 -20.69 51.63
N GLU A 587 -20.31 -21.57 52.50
CA GLU A 587 -21.29 -22.64 52.73
C GLU A 587 -22.77 -22.25 52.65
N GLN A 588 -23.56 -23.24 52.42
CA GLN A 588 -24.80 -23.74 53.09
C GLN A 588 -25.75 -24.27 52.02
N GLY A 589 -26.17 -25.51 51.94
CA GLY A 589 -26.69 -26.42 52.93
C GLY A 589 -28.20 -26.32 53.01
N ALA A 590 -28.96 -27.23 52.33
CA ALA A 590 -30.28 -27.63 52.83
C ALA A 590 -30.75 -28.94 52.16
N ARG A 591 -31.03 -29.86 53.04
CA ARG A 591 -31.74 -31.14 52.87
C ARG A 591 -33.25 -30.94 52.75
N GLY A 592 -33.98 -31.84 52.06
CA GLY A 592 -35.42 -32.00 52.21
C GLY A 592 -35.97 -32.96 51.20
N GLN A 593 -36.05 -34.18 51.55
CA GLN A 593 -37.19 -35.06 51.87
C GLN A 593 -38.21 -35.26 50.72
N GLY A 594 -38.39 -36.55 50.49
CA GLY A 594 -39.25 -37.28 49.59
C GLY A 594 -40.75 -37.14 49.79
N ALA A 595 -41.47 -37.52 48.75
CA ALA A 595 -42.82 -38.01 48.83
C ALA A 595 -43.10 -39.01 47.70
N ARG A 596 -43.55 -40.17 48.08
CA ARG A 596 -44.15 -41.22 47.24
C ARG A 596 -45.55 -40.77 46.81
N GLY A 597 -45.92 -40.99 45.56
CA GLY A 597 -47.32 -40.88 45.15
C GLY A 597 -47.58 -41.76 43.92
N GLN A 598 -48.51 -42.60 44.08
CA GLN A 598 -48.96 -43.77 43.33
C GLN A 598 -49.47 -43.45 41.91
N GLY A 599 -49.46 -44.52 41.13
CA GLY A 599 -49.78 -44.71 39.76
C GLY A 599 -51.15 -44.26 39.25
N ALA A 600 -51.21 -44.11 37.95
CA ALA A 600 -52.37 -44.35 37.13
C ALA A 600 -51.94 -44.72 35.73
N ASP A 601 -52.43 -45.85 35.27
CA ASP A 601 -52.32 -46.39 33.94
C ASP A 601 -52.82 -45.42 32.89
N GLY A 602 -51.98 -45.23 31.82
CA GLY A 602 -52.35 -44.56 30.63
C GLY A 602 -51.47 -45.04 29.50
N ALA A 603 -51.87 -46.07 28.79
CA ALA A 603 -51.26 -46.55 27.57
C ALA A 603 -51.25 -45.42 26.49
N GLY A 604 -50.27 -44.49 26.58
CA GLY A 604 -49.90 -43.54 25.54
C GLY A 604 -48.77 -44.11 24.70
N ARG A 605 -49.02 -44.31 23.41
CA ARG A 605 -47.98 -44.61 22.41
C ARG A 605 -46.79 -43.72 22.68
N SER A 606 -45.65 -44.28 23.03
CA SER A 606 -44.36 -43.58 23.14
C SER A 606 -43.98 -43.09 21.72
N GLN A 607 -44.32 -41.82 21.46
CA GLN A 607 -43.68 -41.13 20.31
C GLN A 607 -42.22 -41.05 20.63
N GLY A 608 -41.41 -41.70 19.79
CA GLY A 608 -39.95 -41.72 19.94
C GLY A 608 -39.40 -40.29 19.92
N SER A 609 -38.67 -39.94 20.99
CA SER A 609 -37.94 -38.62 21.02
C SER A 609 -36.85 -38.58 19.94
N THR A 610 -36.61 -37.41 19.40
CA THR A 610 -35.53 -37.16 18.44
C THR A 610 -34.34 -36.60 19.18
N VAL A 611 -33.15 -37.21 18.98
CA VAL A 611 -31.86 -36.66 19.43
C VAL A 611 -31.33 -35.71 18.36
N VAL A 612 -30.95 -34.52 18.77
CA VAL A 612 -30.40 -33.46 17.88
C VAL A 612 -29.01 -33.12 18.34
N THR A 613 -28.04 -33.29 17.46
CA THR A 613 -26.65 -32.87 17.67
C THR A 613 -26.30 -31.75 16.72
N ALA A 614 -25.85 -30.64 17.27
CA ALA A 614 -25.37 -29.49 16.53
C ALA A 614 -23.88 -29.30 16.73
N ALA A 615 -23.16 -28.90 15.68
CA ALA A 615 -21.74 -28.58 15.74
C ALA A 615 -21.39 -27.40 14.87
N GLY A 616 -20.36 -26.67 15.26
CA GLY A 616 -19.85 -25.50 14.56
C GLY A 616 -18.34 -25.53 14.35
N LEU A 617 -17.90 -24.95 13.25
CA LEU A 617 -16.48 -24.73 12.93
C LEU A 617 -16.29 -23.33 12.39
N ALA A 618 -15.36 -22.58 12.97
CA ALA A 618 -14.88 -21.31 12.43
C ALA A 618 -13.39 -21.42 12.08
N ARG A 619 -12.91 -20.50 11.30
CA ARG A 619 -11.47 -20.38 11.02
C ARG A 619 -10.86 -19.37 11.98
N GLY A 620 -10.01 -19.82 12.91
CA GLY A 620 -9.45 -19.04 14.01
C GLY A 620 -10.35 -19.06 15.26
N ASP A 621 -9.95 -18.34 16.29
CA ASP A 621 -10.69 -18.21 17.54
C ASP A 621 -11.89 -17.26 17.35
N ASP A 622 -13.06 -17.84 17.20
CA ASP A 622 -14.30 -17.11 16.99
C ASP A 622 -15.23 -17.27 18.21
N VAL A 623 -15.12 -16.33 19.14
CA VAL A 623 -15.90 -16.30 20.39
C VAL A 623 -17.41 -16.28 20.13
N GLY A 624 -17.85 -15.80 18.97
CA GLY A 624 -19.27 -15.72 18.60
C GLY A 624 -19.84 -17.03 18.02
N LEU A 625 -19.04 -18.08 17.82
CA LEU A 625 -19.48 -19.30 17.14
C LEU A 625 -20.44 -20.13 18.03
N GLN A 626 -20.09 -20.37 19.28
CA GLN A 626 -20.91 -21.13 20.22
C GLN A 626 -22.27 -20.48 20.49
N PRO A 627 -22.36 -19.17 20.83
CA PRO A 627 -23.63 -18.50 21.02
C PRO A 627 -24.52 -18.50 19.76
N GLU A 628 -23.93 -18.44 18.58
CA GLU A 628 -24.68 -18.50 17.33
C GLU A 628 -25.25 -19.89 17.07
N LEU A 629 -24.45 -20.95 17.32
CA LEU A 629 -24.89 -22.34 17.19
C LEU A 629 -26.09 -22.62 18.09
N GLU A 630 -26.01 -22.23 19.37
CA GLU A 630 -27.10 -22.38 20.37
C GLU A 630 -28.36 -21.62 19.96
N ARG A 631 -28.18 -20.38 19.48
CA ARG A 631 -29.33 -19.56 19.03
C ARG A 631 -30.05 -20.21 17.85
N VAL A 632 -29.30 -20.74 16.89
CA VAL A 632 -29.85 -21.43 15.72
C VAL A 632 -30.55 -22.71 16.14
N LEU A 633 -29.96 -23.49 17.05
CA LEU A 633 -30.55 -24.72 17.57
C LEU A 633 -31.87 -24.44 18.33
N VAL A 634 -31.88 -23.48 19.25
CA VAL A 634 -33.09 -23.06 20.00
C VAL A 634 -34.19 -22.57 19.05
N ALA A 635 -33.84 -21.75 18.05
CA ALA A 635 -34.81 -21.27 17.07
C ALA A 635 -35.39 -22.41 16.20
N ALA A 636 -34.55 -23.38 15.84
CA ALA A 636 -35.00 -24.56 15.08
C ALA A 636 -35.97 -25.43 15.87
N LEU A 637 -35.63 -25.73 17.12
CA LEU A 637 -36.48 -26.54 18.01
C LEU A 637 -37.83 -25.83 18.29
N ALA A 638 -37.80 -24.55 18.63
CA ALA A 638 -39.02 -23.78 18.86
C ALA A 638 -39.93 -23.66 17.61
N ALA A 639 -39.34 -23.64 16.40
CA ALA A 639 -40.10 -23.63 15.17
C ALA A 639 -40.67 -25.02 14.82
N ALA A 640 -39.90 -26.09 15.01
CA ALA A 640 -40.37 -27.46 14.83
C ALA A 640 -41.54 -27.82 15.77
N ASP A 641 -41.46 -27.41 17.05
CA ASP A 641 -42.55 -27.62 18.04
C ASP A 641 -43.82 -26.86 17.67
N ARG A 642 -43.72 -25.67 17.11
CA ARG A 642 -44.87 -24.91 16.61
C ARG A 642 -45.56 -25.64 15.46
N VAL A 643 -44.81 -26.16 14.49
CA VAL A 643 -45.33 -26.93 13.37
C VAL A 643 -46.07 -28.17 13.88
N ARG A 644 -45.48 -28.88 14.85
CA ARG A 644 -46.13 -30.06 15.49
C ARG A 644 -47.48 -29.73 16.10
N ARG A 645 -47.59 -28.62 16.87
CA ARG A 645 -48.82 -28.19 17.53
C ARG A 645 -49.92 -27.79 16.54
N THR A 646 -49.56 -27.24 15.40
CA THR A 646 -50.52 -26.84 14.36
C THR A 646 -50.94 -27.98 13.45
N SER A 647 -50.14 -29.06 13.35
CA SER A 647 -50.39 -30.27 12.54
C SER A 647 -51.08 -31.41 13.31
N GLY A 648 -51.33 -31.24 14.65
CA GLY A 648 -52.08 -32.20 15.46
C GLY A 648 -53.54 -32.26 15.04
N PRO A 649 -54.24 -33.43 15.23
CA PRO A 649 -55.61 -33.58 14.83
C PRO A 649 -56.52 -32.56 15.55
N LYS A 650 -57.33 -31.82 14.78
CA LYS A 650 -58.38 -30.96 15.31
C LYS A 650 -59.29 -31.80 16.21
N PRO A 651 -59.68 -31.36 17.43
CA PRO A 651 -60.65 -32.05 18.20
C PRO A 651 -61.97 -32.05 17.48
N HIS A 652 -62.46 -33.27 17.18
CA HIS A 652 -63.81 -33.50 16.70
C HIS A 652 -64.75 -33.28 17.88
N GLY A 653 -65.75 -32.44 17.70
CA GLY A 653 -67.01 -32.54 18.43
C GLY A 653 -67.35 -31.35 19.29
N ALA A 654 -68.23 -30.51 18.83
CA ALA A 654 -69.35 -29.98 19.53
C ALA A 654 -70.43 -29.61 18.51
N ASP A 655 -71.51 -30.37 18.65
CA ASP A 655 -72.75 -30.34 17.92
C ASP A 655 -73.53 -29.00 18.07
N ARG A 656 -74.17 -28.66 16.98
CA ARG A 656 -75.51 -28.05 16.83
C ARG A 656 -76.12 -27.23 17.96
N ALA A 657 -76.60 -26.07 17.58
CA ALA A 657 -78.02 -25.71 17.62
C ALA A 657 -78.31 -24.34 16.97
N PRO A 658 -79.52 -24.04 16.58
CA PRO A 658 -79.84 -23.43 15.29
C PRO A 658 -80.47 -22.01 15.42
N ASP A 659 -80.63 -21.42 14.24
CA ASP A 659 -81.56 -20.37 13.80
C ASP A 659 -81.89 -19.18 14.79
N ALA A 660 -81.63 -17.99 14.21
CA ALA A 660 -82.70 -16.98 14.09
C ALA A 660 -82.23 -15.73 13.30
N GLN A 661 -82.90 -15.54 12.18
CA GLN A 661 -83.43 -14.29 11.62
C GLN A 661 -82.49 -13.15 11.20
N ARG A 662 -82.50 -12.96 9.91
CA ARG A 662 -82.60 -11.73 9.10
C ARG A 662 -83.00 -10.48 9.90
N VAL A 663 -82.26 -9.40 9.63
CA VAL A 663 -82.85 -8.12 9.20
C VAL A 663 -81.84 -7.37 8.36
N THR A 664 -82.32 -6.98 7.19
CA THR A 664 -81.83 -6.02 6.22
C THR A 664 -81.72 -4.63 6.84
N ASP A 665 -80.78 -3.86 6.31
CA ASP A 665 -80.90 -2.47 5.78
C ASP A 665 -79.49 -1.97 5.52
N GLU A 666 -79.17 -1.78 4.29
CA GLU A 666 -79.21 -0.57 3.44
C GLU A 666 -78.68 0.73 4.06
N GLU A 667 -77.74 1.25 3.39
CA GLU A 667 -77.59 2.65 2.93
C GLU A 667 -76.45 3.50 3.48
N LYS A 668 -75.62 3.90 2.53
CA LYS A 668 -74.99 5.24 2.36
C LYS A 668 -73.97 5.80 3.37
N ALA A 669 -72.78 5.99 2.95
CA ALA A 669 -72.20 7.17 2.29
C ALA A 669 -70.67 6.95 2.02
#